data_15e58451c045cd33e77e1ecac53df6eb
#
_entry.id   15e58451c045cd33e77e1ecac53df6eb
#
_cell.length_a   1.000
_cell.length_b   1.000
_cell.length_c   1.000
_cell.angle_alpha   90.00
_cell.angle_beta   90.00
_cell.angle_gamma   90.00
#
_symmetry.space_group_name_H-M   'P 1'
#
loop_
_entity.id
_entity.type
_entity.pdbx_description
1 polymer ?
#
loop_
_entity_poly.entity_id
_entity_poly.type
_entity_poly.pdbx_seq_one_letter_code
_entity_poly.pdbx_strand_id
1 'polypeptide(L)'
;MQNKSAIWIFTILLAIATLYSISLSFVSSSYESEAENYAKLHEDSLKSVGYTGPRLDSAIRVMKRKFLRDSSNAEVYPVLGLTYQEVKENELNLGLDLQGGMSVTLEVSVPELVLKLADYSENPQFREALSTAKDRQKNSQAPFLDLFQEEWNAMENDLDLWRIFNNIETGDKFPPGTANEEVFNILREEAKAAINNTENIIRKRIDRFGVAQPLVQKQQFSGRILVELPGVDDRERVRATLKSTANLEFWETYINNPIVTQLVSVNEMLARERYPDAFDTTATDTAAIDSLDTDDVAMESDSLANDTTESDLDLSSDDEDLDLSQDGETEGETDEMSAEQKKRSFFFAAAPHSLLKAEIQGGSPVVGWANSADTAEVNKFINKKEVKGALPADLRLMWAAKEDSRNYLGKPLYALYAIKDESGRGKPKLDGESITDASTQFDQFGQVAVSMSMNPEGTRIWREMTEAAAPDNHIAIVMDNLVYSAPQVNEPIPNGSSQITLGGTQSREQQMQEADDLTNLLKAGALPAPATIVDETIVGPSLGADNINSGLMSFAIALLVVLLYMIFYYKGAGLISDIALIANLFFLVGALASLHAALTLPGIAGIVLTIGMAVDANVLIYERIREEMRLGKGITLAIKDGYNKAYSAIVDANITTLLTAIILFSFGSGAIKGFATVLIIGIFTSLFSAIVITRLIFDHRLKNKKPISFASSITKNWFTKINFDFLGKRKIFYAISGIIILIGVISLSTKGLNMGLDFKGGRSYTVEFEKPITLKDLRSELNDNFTREDGSKGNPEVKYLGTSGQQVKITTSYLIESDDENADSMVRDAMISGLSVVGIDYNIIAEAKVDPTISDDFRTEATYATIFTLLVVFLYIFFRFRKWQFGLGALIALTHDVLIVLSLFSIFYGILPFSLEVDQAFIAAILTVIGYS
;
A
#
# COMPACT_ATOMS: atom_id res chain seq x y z
N MET A 1 -5.72 -33.11 -38.44
CA MET A 1 -6.64 -33.09 -37.32
C MET A 1 -7.77 -34.06 -37.56
N GLN A 2 -7.81 -35.17 -36.79
CA GLN A 2 -8.80 -36.26 -36.99
C GLN A 2 -10.20 -35.91 -36.50
N ASN A 3 -10.36 -34.99 -35.54
CA ASN A 3 -11.67 -34.60 -34.96
C ASN A 3 -11.93 -33.08 -35.13
N LYS A 4 -12.16 -32.62 -36.37
CA LYS A 4 -12.46 -31.22 -36.66
C LYS A 4 -13.73 -30.72 -35.93
N SER A 5 -14.74 -31.56 -35.82
CA SER A 5 -16.01 -31.18 -35.14
C SER A 5 -15.80 -30.94 -33.65
N ALA A 6 -14.99 -31.72 -32.96
CA ALA A 6 -14.68 -31.55 -31.54
C ALA A 6 -13.93 -30.21 -31.29
N ILE A 7 -13.00 -29.87 -32.20
CA ILE A 7 -12.25 -28.61 -32.10
C ILE A 7 -13.17 -27.42 -32.33
N TRP A 8 -14.10 -27.46 -33.29
CA TRP A 8 -15.10 -26.40 -33.48
C TRP A 8 -16.00 -26.26 -32.28
N ILE A 9 -16.49 -27.36 -31.70
CA ILE A 9 -17.33 -27.34 -30.48
C ILE A 9 -16.53 -26.70 -29.32
N PHE A 10 -15.29 -27.10 -29.11
CA PHE A 10 -14.44 -26.52 -28.08
C PHE A 10 -14.22 -25.01 -28.27
N THR A 11 -13.91 -24.58 -29.51
CA THR A 11 -13.72 -23.17 -29.84
C THR A 11 -14.99 -22.34 -29.60
N ILE A 12 -16.16 -22.88 -29.93
CA ILE A 12 -17.45 -22.20 -29.70
C ILE A 12 -17.75 -22.14 -28.21
N LEU A 13 -17.54 -23.20 -27.44
CA LEU A 13 -17.76 -23.20 -25.99
C LEU A 13 -16.82 -22.17 -25.29
N LEU A 14 -15.55 -22.15 -25.71
CA LEU A 14 -14.57 -21.17 -25.21
C LEU A 14 -14.99 -19.74 -25.55
N ALA A 15 -15.51 -19.51 -26.79
CA ALA A 15 -16.02 -18.20 -27.19
C ALA A 15 -17.24 -17.77 -26.38
N ILE A 16 -18.15 -18.70 -26.06
CA ILE A 16 -19.32 -18.40 -25.19
C ILE A 16 -18.86 -18.03 -23.77
N ALA A 17 -17.94 -18.80 -23.18
CA ALA A 17 -17.39 -18.50 -21.86
C ALA A 17 -16.68 -17.15 -21.83
N THR A 18 -15.90 -16.84 -22.86
CA THR A 18 -15.24 -15.55 -23.01
C THR A 18 -16.25 -14.40 -23.14
N LEU A 19 -17.29 -14.60 -23.96
CA LEU A 19 -18.35 -13.59 -24.12
C LEU A 19 -19.07 -13.32 -22.79
N TYR A 20 -19.35 -14.37 -22.03
CA TYR A 20 -19.92 -14.24 -20.70
C TYR A 20 -19.03 -13.39 -19.79
N SER A 21 -17.70 -13.70 -19.64
CA SER A 21 -16.79 -12.96 -18.78
C SER A 21 -16.68 -11.48 -19.21
N ILE A 22 -16.62 -11.21 -20.51
CA ILE A 22 -16.53 -9.81 -21.00
C ILE A 22 -17.86 -9.07 -20.77
N SER A 23 -19.00 -9.77 -20.86
CA SER A 23 -20.31 -9.14 -20.65
C SER A 23 -20.50 -8.61 -19.22
N LEU A 24 -19.88 -9.23 -18.21
CA LEU A 24 -19.92 -8.77 -16.83
C LEU A 24 -19.29 -7.37 -16.71
N SER A 25 -18.10 -7.16 -17.29
CA SER A 25 -17.44 -5.85 -17.29
C SER A 25 -18.28 -4.77 -18.01
N PHE A 26 -19.00 -5.14 -19.08
CA PHE A 26 -19.86 -4.22 -19.79
C PHE A 26 -21.10 -3.82 -18.95
N VAL A 27 -21.71 -4.79 -18.27
CA VAL A 27 -22.87 -4.55 -17.39
C VAL A 27 -22.47 -3.68 -16.21
N SER A 28 -21.34 -3.99 -15.54
CA SER A 28 -20.81 -3.18 -14.43
C SER A 28 -20.56 -1.74 -14.87
N SER A 29 -19.84 -1.53 -15.97
CA SER A 29 -19.54 -0.20 -16.50
C SER A 29 -20.82 0.59 -16.86
N SER A 30 -21.83 -0.07 -17.41
CA SER A 30 -23.12 0.56 -17.70
C SER A 30 -23.83 1.04 -16.43
N TYR A 31 -23.83 0.22 -15.38
CA TYR A 31 -24.43 0.57 -14.09
C TYR A 31 -23.67 1.66 -13.36
N GLU A 32 -22.35 1.64 -13.42
CA GLU A 32 -21.51 2.73 -12.86
C GLU A 32 -21.70 4.06 -13.59
N SER A 33 -21.97 4.02 -14.90
CA SER A 33 -22.35 5.21 -15.68
C SER A 33 -23.71 5.77 -15.24
N GLU A 34 -24.67 4.90 -14.90
CA GLU A 34 -25.95 5.31 -14.32
C GLU A 34 -25.77 5.98 -12.96
N ALA A 35 -24.93 5.41 -12.09
CA ALA A 35 -24.57 6.00 -10.80
C ALA A 35 -23.88 7.37 -10.95
N GLU A 36 -23.05 7.54 -11.97
CA GLU A 36 -22.41 8.82 -12.28
C GLU A 36 -23.42 9.86 -12.75
N ASN A 37 -24.35 9.47 -13.62
CA ASN A 37 -25.43 10.34 -14.05
C ASN A 37 -26.32 10.75 -12.89
N TYR A 38 -26.63 9.82 -11.97
CA TYR A 38 -27.36 10.12 -10.74
C TYR A 38 -26.62 11.15 -9.88
N ALA A 39 -25.32 11.00 -9.67
CA ALA A 39 -24.52 11.95 -8.91
C ALA A 39 -24.44 13.33 -9.58
N LYS A 40 -24.32 13.38 -10.92
CA LYS A 40 -24.33 14.64 -11.69
C LYS A 40 -25.69 15.36 -11.66
N LEU A 41 -26.82 14.64 -11.59
CA LEU A 41 -28.11 15.26 -11.40
C LEU A 41 -28.24 16.04 -10.09
N HIS A 42 -27.46 15.70 -9.08
CA HIS A 42 -27.41 16.39 -7.79
C HIS A 42 -26.29 17.46 -7.71
N GLU A 43 -25.55 17.71 -8.79
CA GLU A 43 -24.44 18.66 -8.84
C GLU A 43 -24.89 20.09 -8.49
N ASP A 44 -26.07 20.52 -9.00
CA ASP A 44 -26.61 21.85 -8.70
C ASP A 44 -27.00 21.99 -7.24
N SER A 45 -27.51 20.93 -6.62
CA SER A 45 -27.78 20.89 -5.17
C SER A 45 -26.48 21.03 -4.36
N LEU A 46 -25.43 20.34 -4.76
CA LEU A 46 -24.12 20.43 -4.10
C LEU A 46 -23.51 21.84 -4.24
N LYS A 47 -23.64 22.44 -5.42
CA LYS A 47 -23.22 23.85 -5.64
C LYS A 47 -23.99 24.82 -4.77
N SER A 48 -25.30 24.62 -4.56
CA SER A 48 -26.13 25.46 -3.70
C SER A 48 -25.74 25.41 -2.23
N VAL A 49 -25.12 24.29 -1.78
CA VAL A 49 -24.57 24.10 -0.43
C VAL A 49 -23.12 24.63 -0.29
N GLY A 50 -22.55 25.20 -1.39
CA GLY A 50 -21.22 25.84 -1.36
C GLY A 50 -20.06 24.98 -1.81
N TYR A 51 -20.29 23.79 -2.36
CA TYR A 51 -19.23 22.98 -2.95
C TYR A 51 -18.81 23.55 -4.31
N THR A 52 -17.50 23.79 -4.50
CA THR A 52 -16.92 24.31 -5.75
C THR A 52 -15.59 23.64 -6.06
N GLY A 53 -15.22 23.55 -7.35
CA GLY A 53 -13.93 23.01 -7.79
C GLY A 53 -13.66 21.60 -7.28
N PRO A 54 -12.44 21.30 -6.81
CA PRO A 54 -12.06 19.93 -6.37
C PRO A 54 -12.94 19.35 -5.25
N ARG A 55 -13.55 20.21 -4.42
CA ARG A 55 -14.48 19.78 -3.36
C ARG A 55 -15.80 19.28 -3.95
N LEU A 56 -16.28 19.91 -5.03
CA LEU A 56 -17.49 19.47 -5.75
C LEU A 56 -17.25 18.10 -6.40
N ASP A 57 -16.13 17.93 -7.09
CA ASP A 57 -15.77 16.65 -7.70
C ASP A 57 -15.65 15.53 -6.66
N SER A 58 -15.10 15.85 -5.50
CA SER A 58 -15.02 14.90 -4.38
C SER A 58 -16.41 14.52 -3.87
N ALA A 59 -17.31 15.50 -3.69
CA ALA A 59 -18.70 15.26 -3.25
C ALA A 59 -19.50 14.43 -4.26
N ILE A 60 -19.33 14.67 -5.57
CA ILE A 60 -19.92 13.87 -6.64
C ILE A 60 -19.44 12.41 -6.58
N ARG A 61 -18.12 12.19 -6.38
CA ARG A 61 -17.57 10.83 -6.21
C ARG A 61 -18.12 10.12 -4.98
N VAL A 62 -18.25 10.82 -3.86
CA VAL A 62 -18.86 10.26 -2.62
C VAL A 62 -20.31 9.85 -2.88
N MET A 63 -21.10 10.70 -3.58
CA MET A 63 -22.48 10.41 -3.89
C MET A 63 -22.62 9.21 -4.85
N LYS A 64 -21.76 9.12 -5.88
CA LYS A 64 -21.69 7.96 -6.78
C LYS A 64 -21.44 6.67 -5.98
N ARG A 65 -20.47 6.69 -5.07
CA ARG A 65 -20.16 5.52 -4.23
C ARG A 65 -21.28 5.14 -3.27
N LYS A 66 -21.93 6.13 -2.66
CA LYS A 66 -23.10 5.89 -1.82
C LYS A 66 -24.19 5.16 -2.61
N PHE A 67 -24.53 5.65 -3.82
CA PHE A 67 -25.50 5.00 -4.70
C PHE A 67 -25.12 3.54 -4.99
N LEU A 68 -23.86 3.27 -5.37
CA LEU A 68 -23.39 1.92 -5.71
C LEU A 68 -23.39 0.98 -4.49
N ARG A 69 -23.03 1.48 -3.31
CA ARG A 69 -23.06 0.72 -2.07
C ARG A 69 -24.50 0.39 -1.64
N ASP A 70 -25.37 1.37 -1.66
CA ASP A 70 -26.78 1.20 -1.25
C ASP A 70 -27.53 0.28 -2.23
N SER A 71 -27.03 0.18 -3.46
CA SER A 71 -27.58 -0.67 -4.53
C SER A 71 -26.75 -1.94 -4.79
N SER A 72 -25.85 -2.32 -3.88
CA SER A 72 -24.95 -3.49 -4.06
C SER A 72 -25.69 -4.80 -4.35
N ASN A 73 -26.86 -4.98 -3.75
CA ASN A 73 -27.75 -6.14 -3.94
C ASN A 73 -28.78 -5.99 -5.04
N ALA A 74 -28.74 -4.89 -5.81
CA ALA A 74 -29.66 -4.71 -6.94
C ALA A 74 -29.32 -5.68 -8.08
N GLU A 75 -30.31 -6.34 -8.66
CA GLU A 75 -30.14 -7.20 -9.84
C GLU A 75 -29.82 -6.34 -11.06
N VAL A 76 -28.59 -6.39 -11.55
CA VAL A 76 -28.11 -5.60 -12.70
C VAL A 76 -27.93 -6.44 -13.96
N TYR A 77 -27.88 -7.77 -13.84
CA TYR A 77 -27.81 -8.69 -14.96
C TYR A 77 -29.11 -9.51 -15.09
N PRO A 78 -30.14 -8.99 -15.81
CA PRO A 78 -31.51 -9.54 -15.76
C PRO A 78 -31.61 -10.98 -16.28
N VAL A 79 -30.72 -11.41 -17.21
CA VAL A 79 -30.76 -12.75 -17.82
C VAL A 79 -30.36 -13.85 -16.83
N LEU A 80 -29.48 -13.52 -15.88
CA LEU A 80 -28.89 -14.47 -14.92
C LEU A 80 -29.27 -14.16 -13.47
N GLY A 81 -29.95 -13.03 -13.21
CA GLY A 81 -30.34 -12.59 -11.86
C GLY A 81 -29.16 -12.23 -10.98
N LEU A 82 -28.03 -11.79 -11.57
CA LEU A 82 -26.84 -11.44 -10.80
C LEU A 82 -26.96 -10.02 -10.24
N THR A 83 -26.56 -9.86 -8.98
CA THR A 83 -26.49 -8.57 -8.30
C THR A 83 -25.30 -7.74 -8.79
N TYR A 84 -25.31 -6.42 -8.51
CA TYR A 84 -24.20 -5.53 -8.85
C TYR A 84 -22.89 -6.02 -8.18
N GLN A 85 -22.96 -6.46 -6.93
CA GLN A 85 -21.80 -6.97 -6.22
C GLN A 85 -21.21 -8.21 -6.92
N GLU A 86 -22.02 -9.20 -7.28
CA GLU A 86 -21.57 -10.41 -7.97
C GLU A 86 -20.98 -10.11 -9.35
N VAL A 87 -21.57 -9.15 -10.09
CA VAL A 87 -21.04 -8.70 -11.38
C VAL A 87 -19.70 -7.98 -11.19
N LYS A 88 -19.59 -7.12 -10.17
CA LYS A 88 -18.39 -6.35 -9.84
C LYS A 88 -17.21 -7.23 -9.41
N GLU A 89 -17.48 -8.26 -8.62
CA GLU A 89 -16.48 -9.23 -8.19
C GLU A 89 -15.91 -10.06 -9.34
N ASN A 90 -16.65 -10.22 -10.44
CA ASN A 90 -16.29 -11.07 -11.58
C ASN A 90 -15.98 -10.28 -12.87
N GLU A 91 -15.89 -8.95 -12.81
CA GLU A 91 -15.50 -8.13 -13.96
C GLU A 91 -13.99 -8.21 -14.24
N LEU A 92 -13.56 -7.62 -15.36
CA LEU A 92 -12.14 -7.45 -15.65
C LEU A 92 -11.50 -6.44 -14.69
N ASN A 93 -10.52 -6.88 -13.92
CA ASN A 93 -9.81 -6.03 -12.98
C ASN A 93 -8.90 -5.05 -13.68
N LEU A 94 -8.98 -3.78 -13.29
CA LEU A 94 -8.03 -2.76 -13.66
C LEU A 94 -7.03 -2.54 -12.52
N GLY A 95 -5.75 -2.56 -12.84
CA GLY A 95 -4.69 -2.32 -11.87
C GLY A 95 -4.65 -0.86 -11.40
N LEU A 96 -3.83 -0.61 -10.39
CA LEU A 96 -3.61 0.69 -9.77
C LEU A 96 -3.28 1.79 -10.79
N ASP A 97 -2.44 1.49 -11.77
CA ASP A 97 -1.99 2.44 -12.79
C ASP A 97 -3.10 2.95 -13.71
N LEU A 98 -4.22 2.20 -13.80
CA LEU A 98 -5.34 2.50 -14.68
C LEU A 98 -6.53 3.07 -13.92
N GLN A 99 -6.84 2.56 -12.73
CA GLN A 99 -8.00 2.99 -11.94
C GLN A 99 -7.66 4.08 -10.93
N GLY A 100 -6.36 4.27 -10.65
CA GLY A 100 -5.90 5.03 -9.51
C GLY A 100 -6.05 4.25 -8.20
N GLY A 101 -5.68 4.83 -7.08
CA GLY A 101 -5.76 4.20 -5.77
C GLY A 101 -4.42 4.22 -5.03
N MET A 102 -4.18 3.19 -4.22
CA MET A 102 -3.02 3.09 -3.33
C MET A 102 -2.40 1.71 -3.38
N SER A 103 -1.07 1.65 -3.42
CA SER A 103 -0.27 0.44 -3.22
C SER A 103 0.63 0.64 -2.01
N VAL A 104 0.71 -0.36 -1.16
CA VAL A 104 1.50 -0.33 0.08
C VAL A 104 2.26 -1.64 0.23
N THR A 105 3.56 -1.55 0.54
CA THR A 105 4.34 -2.71 0.95
C THR A 105 4.55 -2.66 2.46
N LEU A 106 4.11 -3.71 3.14
CA LEU A 106 4.21 -3.88 4.58
C LEU A 106 5.37 -4.81 4.93
N GLU A 107 6.14 -4.42 5.93
CA GLU A 107 7.17 -5.25 6.55
C GLU A 107 6.76 -5.59 7.98
N VAL A 108 6.73 -6.88 8.31
CA VAL A 108 6.43 -7.35 9.67
C VAL A 108 7.67 -7.21 10.52
N SER A 109 7.57 -6.58 11.69
CA SER A 109 8.69 -6.38 12.61
C SER A 109 9.12 -7.70 13.27
N VAL A 110 10.12 -8.37 12.68
CA VAL A 110 10.70 -9.58 13.27
C VAL A 110 11.37 -9.29 14.62
N PRO A 111 12.07 -8.16 14.83
CA PRO A 111 12.59 -7.80 16.16
C PRO A 111 11.51 -7.79 17.24
N GLU A 112 10.36 -7.18 16.97
CA GLU A 112 9.25 -7.12 17.94
C GLU A 112 8.61 -8.49 18.15
N LEU A 113 8.55 -9.34 17.11
CA LEU A 113 8.12 -10.73 17.25
C LEU A 113 9.03 -11.51 18.19
N VAL A 114 10.35 -11.36 18.03
CA VAL A 114 11.34 -12.03 18.88
C VAL A 114 11.20 -11.56 20.34
N LEU A 115 10.97 -10.25 20.56
CA LEU A 115 10.70 -9.70 21.88
C LEU A 115 9.44 -10.27 22.50
N LYS A 116 8.34 -10.37 21.73
CA LYS A 116 7.07 -10.95 22.18
C LYS A 116 7.26 -12.43 22.56
N LEU A 117 7.91 -13.23 21.72
CA LEU A 117 8.20 -14.64 22.00
C LEU A 117 9.07 -14.84 23.24
N ALA A 118 9.96 -13.88 23.54
CA ALA A 118 10.79 -13.83 24.75
C ALA A 118 10.04 -13.25 25.97
N ASP A 119 8.71 -13.09 25.93
CA ASP A 119 7.90 -12.42 26.97
C ASP A 119 8.51 -11.08 27.42
N TYR A 120 8.99 -10.28 26.45
CA TYR A 120 9.65 -8.99 26.67
C TYR A 120 10.82 -9.03 27.65
N SER A 121 11.60 -10.11 27.61
CA SER A 121 12.74 -10.34 28.51
C SER A 121 13.65 -9.10 28.64
N GLU A 122 13.99 -8.75 29.88
CA GLU A 122 14.87 -7.63 30.25
C GLU A 122 16.36 -8.04 30.34
N ASN A 123 16.71 -9.26 29.88
CA ASN A 123 18.10 -9.71 29.92
C ASN A 123 19.00 -8.76 29.11
N PRO A 124 20.07 -8.18 29.75
CA PRO A 124 20.88 -7.16 29.10
C PRO A 124 21.60 -7.66 27.83
N GLN A 125 22.13 -8.89 27.83
CA GLN A 125 22.85 -9.47 26.71
C GLN A 125 21.89 -9.72 25.52
N PHE A 126 20.68 -10.20 25.80
CA PHE A 126 19.64 -10.38 24.79
C PHE A 126 19.20 -9.06 24.17
N ARG A 127 18.99 -8.04 25.00
CA ARG A 127 18.61 -6.70 24.51
C ARG A 127 19.71 -6.04 23.70
N GLU A 128 20.97 -6.18 24.12
CA GLU A 128 22.13 -5.66 23.40
C GLU A 128 22.28 -6.34 22.03
N ALA A 129 22.25 -7.68 21.98
CA ALA A 129 22.32 -8.42 20.71
C ALA A 129 21.19 -8.04 19.76
N LEU A 130 19.97 -7.91 20.29
CA LEU A 130 18.79 -7.54 19.51
C LEU A 130 18.89 -6.11 18.95
N SER A 131 19.34 -5.14 19.76
CA SER A 131 19.48 -3.75 19.34
C SER A 131 20.60 -3.60 18.30
N THR A 132 21.74 -4.25 18.51
CA THR A 132 22.86 -4.23 17.55
C THR A 132 22.48 -4.87 16.21
N ALA A 133 21.75 -5.99 16.24
CA ALA A 133 21.23 -6.63 15.03
C ALA A 133 20.24 -5.71 14.30
N LYS A 134 19.35 -5.02 15.02
CA LYS A 134 18.42 -4.04 14.46
C LYS A 134 19.13 -2.86 13.79
N ASP A 135 20.18 -2.33 14.41
CA ASP A 135 20.96 -1.24 13.82
C ASP A 135 21.77 -1.70 12.59
N ARG A 136 22.29 -2.93 12.61
CA ARG A 136 22.96 -3.52 11.44
C ARG A 136 21.99 -3.78 10.29
N GLN A 137 20.74 -4.14 10.58
CA GLN A 137 19.71 -4.37 9.56
C GLN A 137 19.47 -3.13 8.70
N LYS A 138 19.57 -1.92 9.25
CA LYS A 138 19.42 -0.66 8.50
C LYS A 138 20.39 -0.54 7.32
N ASN A 139 21.57 -1.17 7.42
CA ASN A 139 22.64 -1.10 6.43
C ASN A 139 23.00 -2.48 5.83
N SER A 140 22.18 -3.50 6.02
CA SER A 140 22.45 -4.88 5.58
C SER A 140 21.20 -5.48 4.93
N GLN A 141 21.42 -6.27 3.87
CA GLN A 141 20.37 -7.06 3.21
C GLN A 141 20.16 -8.43 3.88
N ALA A 142 20.97 -8.78 4.90
CA ALA A 142 20.80 -10.05 5.58
C ALA A 142 19.49 -10.07 6.40
N PRO A 143 18.79 -11.21 6.44
CA PRO A 143 17.62 -11.37 7.29
C PRO A 143 17.94 -11.03 8.75
N PHE A 144 17.03 -10.36 9.44
CA PHE A 144 17.26 -9.94 10.83
C PHE A 144 17.71 -11.07 11.74
N LEU A 145 17.09 -12.26 11.61
CA LEU A 145 17.45 -13.42 12.45
C LEU A 145 18.85 -13.94 12.19
N ASP A 146 19.40 -13.74 10.99
CA ASP A 146 20.78 -14.11 10.70
C ASP A 146 21.76 -13.13 11.35
N LEU A 147 21.47 -11.83 11.28
CA LEU A 147 22.22 -10.79 11.98
C LEU A 147 22.15 -10.97 13.50
N PHE A 148 20.98 -11.28 14.03
CA PHE A 148 20.79 -11.55 15.45
C PHE A 148 21.57 -12.80 15.90
N GLN A 149 21.60 -13.84 15.08
CA GLN A 149 22.39 -15.04 15.33
C GLN A 149 23.90 -14.73 15.34
N GLU A 150 24.38 -13.91 14.40
CA GLU A 150 25.78 -13.49 14.36
C GLU A 150 26.15 -12.68 15.60
N GLU A 151 25.34 -11.70 16.00
CA GLU A 151 25.59 -10.88 17.19
C GLU A 151 25.55 -11.71 18.46
N TRP A 152 24.56 -12.59 18.60
CA TRP A 152 24.44 -13.48 19.74
C TRP A 152 25.65 -14.40 19.87
N ASN A 153 26.15 -14.97 18.77
CA ASN A 153 27.30 -15.86 18.74
C ASN A 153 28.63 -15.12 18.93
N ALA A 154 28.71 -13.83 18.60
CA ALA A 154 29.88 -12.99 18.79
C ALA A 154 30.09 -12.57 20.26
N MET A 155 29.03 -12.56 21.06
CA MET A 155 29.12 -12.29 22.48
C MET A 155 29.68 -13.48 23.24
N GLU A 156 30.57 -13.25 24.22
CA GLU A 156 30.99 -14.28 25.18
C GLU A 156 29.81 -14.55 26.13
N ASN A 157 28.93 -15.46 25.75
CA ASN A 157 27.68 -15.78 26.47
C ASN A 157 27.81 -17.13 27.19
N ASP A 158 27.62 -17.14 28.51
CA ASP A 158 27.37 -18.37 29.28
C ASP A 158 25.88 -18.74 29.36
N LEU A 159 25.01 -17.96 28.73
CA LEU A 159 23.56 -18.13 28.79
C LEU A 159 23.02 -18.89 27.58
N ASP A 160 22.37 -20.01 27.82
CA ASP A 160 21.66 -20.73 26.79
C ASP A 160 20.43 -19.94 26.34
N LEU A 161 20.30 -19.68 25.03
CA LEU A 161 19.25 -18.85 24.46
C LEU A 161 17.82 -19.40 24.73
N TRP A 162 17.67 -20.74 24.82
CA TRP A 162 16.39 -21.36 25.12
C TRP A 162 15.79 -20.88 26.45
N ARG A 163 16.58 -20.48 27.43
CA ARG A 163 16.10 -20.01 28.75
C ARG A 163 15.32 -18.69 28.64
N ILE A 164 15.64 -17.89 27.63
CA ILE A 164 14.96 -16.62 27.37
C ILE A 164 13.58 -16.87 26.75
N PHE A 165 13.47 -17.90 25.90
CA PHE A 165 12.24 -18.22 25.19
C PHE A 165 11.37 -19.29 25.88
N ASN A 166 11.85 -19.97 26.90
CA ASN A 166 11.10 -20.96 27.65
C ASN A 166 10.22 -20.26 28.70
N ASN A 167 9.05 -19.80 28.27
CA ASN A 167 8.02 -19.20 29.12
C ASN A 167 6.74 -20.03 29.07
N ILE A 168 5.66 -19.58 29.75
CA ILE A 168 4.39 -20.30 29.84
C ILE A 168 3.76 -20.54 28.47
N GLU A 169 3.93 -19.61 27.52
CA GLU A 169 3.30 -19.65 26.20
C GLU A 169 4.14 -20.41 25.15
N THR A 170 5.46 -20.41 25.31
CA THR A 170 6.40 -20.92 24.31
C THR A 170 7.25 -22.09 24.79
N GLY A 171 7.07 -22.53 26.04
CA GLY A 171 7.88 -23.60 26.67
C GLY A 171 7.87 -24.92 25.92
N ASP A 172 6.74 -25.26 25.29
CA ASP A 172 6.63 -26.47 24.45
C ASP A 172 7.47 -26.36 23.17
N LYS A 173 7.67 -25.15 22.63
CA LYS A 173 8.47 -24.89 21.44
C LYS A 173 9.97 -24.82 21.74
N PHE A 174 10.31 -24.31 22.94
CA PHE A 174 11.71 -24.13 23.38
C PHE A 174 11.99 -24.96 24.65
N PRO A 175 11.99 -26.32 24.56
CA PRO A 175 12.21 -27.17 25.72
C PRO A 175 13.61 -26.98 26.32
N PRO A 176 13.77 -27.27 27.63
CA PRO A 176 15.06 -27.17 28.30
C PRO A 176 16.15 -27.99 27.60
N GLY A 177 17.30 -27.35 27.34
CA GLY A 177 18.43 -27.98 26.70
C GLY A 177 18.46 -27.87 25.17
N THR A 178 17.54 -27.11 24.55
CA THR A 178 17.57 -26.81 23.11
C THR A 178 18.84 -26.05 22.75
N ALA A 179 19.59 -26.51 21.76
CA ALA A 179 20.80 -25.83 21.28
C ALA A 179 20.46 -24.46 20.66
N ASN A 180 21.35 -23.48 20.79
CA ASN A 180 21.12 -22.12 20.24
C ASN A 180 20.79 -22.13 18.74
N GLU A 181 21.46 -22.98 17.94
CA GLU A 181 21.16 -23.11 16.50
C GLU A 181 19.72 -23.56 16.24
N GLU A 182 19.22 -24.50 17.04
CA GLU A 182 17.82 -24.97 16.93
C GLU A 182 16.83 -23.89 17.38
N VAL A 183 17.17 -23.10 18.40
CA VAL A 183 16.36 -21.93 18.79
C VAL A 183 16.21 -20.97 17.62
N PHE A 184 17.29 -20.66 16.89
CA PHE A 184 17.21 -19.80 15.71
C PHE A 184 16.39 -20.42 14.57
N ASN A 185 16.44 -21.74 14.38
CA ASN A 185 15.60 -22.43 13.41
C ASN A 185 14.11 -22.31 13.77
N ILE A 186 13.75 -22.49 15.03
CA ILE A 186 12.39 -22.30 15.52
C ILE A 186 11.95 -20.85 15.33
N LEU A 187 12.80 -19.87 15.65
CA LEU A 187 12.50 -18.45 15.45
C LEU A 187 12.26 -18.12 13.98
N ARG A 188 12.99 -18.73 13.03
CA ARG A 188 12.75 -18.55 11.58
C ARG A 188 11.39 -19.12 11.15
N GLU A 189 11.01 -20.29 11.66
CA GLU A 189 9.68 -20.85 11.37
C GLU A 189 8.56 -20.03 11.99
N GLU A 190 8.72 -19.52 13.22
CA GLU A 190 7.76 -18.62 13.86
C GLU A 190 7.63 -17.29 13.09
N ALA A 191 8.74 -16.70 12.63
CA ALA A 191 8.72 -15.50 11.81
C ALA A 191 7.96 -15.74 10.48
N LYS A 192 8.20 -16.87 9.83
CA LYS A 192 7.50 -17.26 8.61
C LYS A 192 5.99 -17.48 8.85
N ALA A 193 5.64 -18.11 9.96
CA ALA A 193 4.26 -18.31 10.37
C ALA A 193 3.57 -16.97 10.67
N ALA A 194 4.26 -16.07 11.36
CA ALA A 194 3.76 -14.71 11.67
C ALA A 194 3.50 -13.91 10.40
N ILE A 195 4.41 -13.93 9.42
CA ILE A 195 4.22 -13.25 8.13
C ILE A 195 3.00 -13.83 7.38
N ASN A 196 2.85 -15.15 7.32
CA ASN A 196 1.71 -15.78 6.66
C ASN A 196 0.38 -15.44 7.37
N ASN A 197 0.39 -15.40 8.70
CA ASN A 197 -0.79 -15.01 9.48
C ASN A 197 -1.13 -13.54 9.25
N THR A 198 -0.13 -12.66 9.23
CA THR A 198 -0.30 -11.24 8.90
C THR A 198 -0.91 -11.05 7.51
N GLU A 199 -0.45 -11.78 6.48
CA GLU A 199 -1.06 -11.73 5.14
C GLU A 199 -2.56 -12.06 5.19
N ASN A 200 -2.93 -13.13 5.91
CA ASN A 200 -4.34 -13.54 6.04
C ASN A 200 -5.18 -12.50 6.80
N ILE A 201 -4.63 -11.88 7.84
CA ILE A 201 -5.30 -10.85 8.61
C ILE A 201 -5.50 -9.59 7.77
N ILE A 202 -4.45 -9.14 7.08
CA ILE A 202 -4.51 -7.99 6.17
C ILE A 202 -5.56 -8.23 5.08
N ARG A 203 -5.58 -9.41 4.46
CA ARG A 203 -6.60 -9.78 3.46
C ARG A 203 -8.02 -9.64 4.02
N LYS A 204 -8.29 -10.19 5.22
CA LYS A 204 -9.60 -10.07 5.87
C LYS A 204 -9.99 -8.62 6.22
N ARG A 205 -9.01 -7.80 6.59
CA ARG A 205 -9.23 -6.38 6.87
C ARG A 205 -9.64 -5.63 5.62
N ILE A 206 -8.95 -5.89 4.51
CA ILE A 206 -9.11 -5.18 3.25
C ILE A 206 -10.39 -5.59 2.53
N ASP A 207 -10.79 -6.86 2.56
CA ASP A 207 -12.01 -7.37 1.92
C ASP A 207 -13.28 -6.58 2.34
N ARG A 208 -13.23 -5.90 3.47
CA ARG A 208 -14.35 -5.11 4.02
C ARG A 208 -14.31 -3.61 3.69
N PHE A 209 -13.23 -3.13 3.06
CA PHE A 209 -13.18 -1.73 2.61
C PHE A 209 -14.11 -1.42 1.43
N GLY A 210 -14.75 -2.43 0.85
CA GLY A 210 -15.58 -2.28 -0.35
C GLY A 210 -14.78 -1.92 -1.59
N VAL A 211 -13.46 -2.15 -1.56
CA VAL A 211 -12.59 -2.03 -2.74
C VAL A 211 -12.85 -3.25 -3.62
N ALA A 212 -13.17 -3.00 -4.88
CA ALA A 212 -13.30 -4.09 -5.84
C ALA A 212 -11.94 -4.75 -6.05
N GLN A 213 -11.83 -6.00 -5.57
CA GLN A 213 -10.71 -6.91 -5.83
C GLN A 213 -9.33 -6.39 -5.41
N PRO A 214 -9.08 -6.21 -4.12
CA PRO A 214 -7.76 -5.86 -3.61
C PRO A 214 -6.76 -7.00 -3.89
N LEU A 215 -5.52 -6.64 -4.24
CA LEU A 215 -4.44 -7.60 -4.36
C LEU A 215 -3.63 -7.61 -3.06
N VAL A 216 -3.60 -8.73 -2.36
CA VAL A 216 -2.71 -8.94 -1.21
C VAL A 216 -1.76 -10.08 -1.57
N GLN A 217 -0.47 -9.80 -1.60
CA GLN A 217 0.54 -10.74 -2.07
C GLN A 217 1.80 -10.69 -1.22
N LYS A 218 2.22 -11.84 -0.72
CA LYS A 218 3.52 -11.98 -0.08
C LYS A 218 4.63 -12.04 -1.14
N GLN A 219 5.68 -11.25 -0.95
CA GLN A 219 6.90 -11.31 -1.76
C GLN A 219 7.75 -12.52 -1.32
N GLN A 220 8.25 -13.28 -2.29
CA GLN A 220 8.87 -14.60 -2.01
C GLN A 220 10.20 -14.51 -1.28
N PHE A 221 11.00 -13.48 -1.54
CA PHE A 221 12.36 -13.37 -1.05
C PHE A 221 12.47 -12.51 0.22
N SER A 222 11.75 -11.41 0.28
CA SER A 222 11.80 -10.48 1.41
C SER A 222 10.81 -10.82 2.53
N GLY A 223 9.76 -11.63 2.24
CA GLY A 223 8.68 -11.89 3.18
C GLY A 223 7.75 -10.69 3.40
N ARG A 224 7.93 -9.59 2.69
CA ARG A 224 7.07 -8.40 2.73
C ARG A 224 5.72 -8.69 2.08
N ILE A 225 4.71 -7.91 2.45
CA ILE A 225 3.34 -8.07 1.97
C ILE A 225 2.98 -6.85 1.13
N LEU A 226 2.83 -7.06 -0.17
CA LEU A 226 2.31 -6.06 -1.10
C LEU A 226 0.78 -6.05 -1.04
N VAL A 227 0.22 -4.86 -0.90
CA VAL A 227 -1.22 -4.60 -0.84
C VAL A 227 -1.55 -3.54 -1.87
N GLU A 228 -2.31 -3.90 -2.90
CA GLU A 228 -2.79 -2.95 -3.91
C GLU A 228 -4.30 -2.77 -3.76
N LEU A 229 -4.73 -1.52 -3.70
CA LEU A 229 -6.12 -1.10 -3.47
C LEU A 229 -6.56 -0.16 -4.60
N PRO A 230 -6.93 -0.72 -5.78
CA PRO A 230 -7.43 0.09 -6.88
C PRO A 230 -8.71 0.81 -6.50
N GLY A 231 -8.85 2.07 -6.91
CA GLY A 231 -10.05 2.88 -6.70
C GLY A 231 -10.30 3.36 -5.27
N VAL A 232 -9.34 3.17 -4.35
CA VAL A 232 -9.43 3.71 -2.99
C VAL A 232 -9.14 5.21 -2.99
N ASP A 233 -10.00 5.99 -2.28
CA ASP A 233 -9.83 7.45 -2.15
C ASP A 233 -9.41 7.87 -0.73
N ASP A 234 -9.85 7.14 0.30
CA ASP A 234 -9.54 7.43 1.70
C ASP A 234 -8.25 6.76 2.12
N ARG A 235 -7.15 7.42 1.82
CA ARG A 235 -5.78 6.93 2.00
C ARG A 235 -5.40 6.85 3.47
N GLU A 236 -5.80 7.85 4.27
CA GLU A 236 -5.44 7.92 5.69
C GLU A 236 -6.11 6.79 6.47
N ARG A 237 -7.38 6.52 6.16
CA ARG A 237 -8.10 5.38 6.75
C ARG A 237 -7.44 4.05 6.41
N VAL A 238 -7.00 3.87 5.16
CA VAL A 238 -6.26 2.66 4.75
C VAL A 238 -4.96 2.53 5.52
N ARG A 239 -4.15 3.60 5.58
CA ARG A 239 -2.90 3.60 6.35
C ARG A 239 -3.13 3.24 7.81
N ALA A 240 -4.11 3.86 8.46
CA ALA A 240 -4.46 3.59 9.85
C ALA A 240 -4.82 2.12 10.04
N THR A 241 -5.67 1.56 9.17
CA THR A 241 -6.11 0.16 9.27
C THR A 241 -4.98 -0.84 8.99
N LEU A 242 -4.08 -0.53 8.05
CA LEU A 242 -2.96 -1.41 7.71
C LEU A 242 -1.87 -1.39 8.78
N LYS A 243 -1.59 -0.22 9.38
CA LYS A 243 -0.60 -0.05 10.45
C LYS A 243 -1.10 -0.56 11.80
N SER A 244 -2.41 -0.50 12.05
CA SER A 244 -3.00 -0.91 13.31
C SER A 244 -2.66 -2.37 13.60
N THR A 245 -2.07 -2.65 14.75
CA THR A 245 -1.88 -4.03 15.21
C THR A 245 -3.21 -4.69 15.56
N ALA A 246 -4.24 -3.87 15.84
CA ALA A 246 -5.52 -4.28 16.41
C ALA A 246 -5.34 -5.15 17.68
N ASN A 247 -4.23 -4.95 18.37
CA ASN A 247 -4.01 -5.56 19.67
C ASN A 247 -4.85 -4.78 20.69
N LEU A 248 -6.05 -5.28 20.95
CA LEU A 248 -6.92 -4.71 21.95
C LEU A 248 -6.44 -5.16 23.32
N GLU A 249 -6.24 -4.22 24.21
CA GLU A 249 -5.73 -4.44 25.55
C GLU A 249 -6.71 -3.85 26.56
N PHE A 250 -6.92 -4.56 27.68
CA PHE A 250 -7.75 -4.10 28.79
C PHE A 250 -6.88 -3.86 30.01
N TRP A 251 -6.89 -2.63 30.50
CA TRP A 251 -6.06 -2.18 31.60
C TRP A 251 -6.89 -1.60 32.73
N GLU A 252 -6.52 -1.92 33.95
CA GLU A 252 -7.02 -1.20 35.12
C GLU A 252 -6.43 0.20 35.15
N THR A 253 -7.17 1.17 35.72
CA THR A 253 -6.73 2.56 35.76
C THR A 253 -6.48 3.01 37.20
N TYR A 254 -5.67 4.05 37.34
CA TYR A 254 -5.63 4.86 38.54
C TYR A 254 -6.74 5.90 38.48
N ILE A 255 -7.28 6.25 39.66
CA ILE A 255 -8.03 7.50 39.82
C ILE A 255 -7.02 8.64 39.85
N ASN A 256 -7.32 9.77 39.21
CA ASN A 256 -6.36 10.85 38.94
C ASN A 256 -5.81 11.55 40.18
N ASN A 257 -6.56 11.70 41.27
CA ASN A 257 -6.18 12.54 42.41
C ASN A 257 -4.76 12.28 42.94
N PRO A 258 -4.33 11.04 43.26
CA PRO A 258 -2.97 10.78 43.73
C PRO A 258 -1.89 11.15 42.70
N ILE A 259 -2.19 10.86 41.43
CA ILE A 259 -1.23 11.06 40.33
C ILE A 259 -1.10 12.55 39.98
N VAL A 260 -2.20 13.30 39.99
CA VAL A 260 -2.20 14.76 39.81
C VAL A 260 -1.35 15.44 40.88
N THR A 261 -1.48 15.05 42.15
CA THR A 261 -0.66 15.58 43.25
C THR A 261 0.84 15.31 43.00
N GLN A 262 1.20 14.12 42.56
CA GLN A 262 2.60 13.80 42.22
C GLN A 262 3.09 14.59 41.01
N LEU A 263 2.26 14.77 39.97
CA LEU A 263 2.62 15.59 38.78
C LEU A 263 2.81 17.06 39.11
N VAL A 264 2.10 17.62 40.15
CA VAL A 264 2.36 18.95 40.64
C VAL A 264 3.77 19.04 41.26
N SER A 265 4.16 18.04 42.04
CA SER A 265 5.52 17.98 42.63
C SER A 265 6.58 17.83 41.55
N VAL A 266 6.29 17.01 40.50
CA VAL A 266 7.16 16.86 39.32
C VAL A 266 7.30 18.19 38.56
N ASN A 267 6.21 18.93 38.39
CA ASN A 267 6.28 20.26 37.76
C ASN A 267 7.20 21.22 38.50
N GLU A 268 7.12 21.23 39.83
CA GLU A 268 8.02 22.09 40.66
C GLU A 268 9.49 21.68 40.49
N MET A 269 9.78 20.38 40.49
CA MET A 269 11.13 19.86 40.24
C MET A 269 11.66 20.26 38.85
N LEU A 270 10.88 20.09 37.82
CA LEU A 270 11.25 20.45 36.44
C LEU A 270 11.37 21.97 36.24
N ALA A 271 10.52 22.76 36.90
CA ALA A 271 10.57 24.21 36.86
C ALA A 271 11.84 24.76 37.52
N ARG A 272 12.28 24.18 38.64
CA ARG A 272 13.56 24.55 39.30
C ARG A 272 14.75 24.15 38.45
N GLU A 273 14.72 23.04 37.73
CA GLU A 273 15.79 22.64 36.81
C GLU A 273 15.88 23.57 35.59
N ARG A 274 14.75 23.96 35.01
CA ARG A 274 14.69 24.73 33.75
C ARG A 274 14.81 26.22 33.96
N TYR A 275 14.29 26.75 35.09
CA TYR A 275 14.19 28.17 35.40
C TYR A 275 14.61 28.47 36.85
N PRO A 276 15.90 28.22 37.23
CA PRO A 276 16.36 28.45 38.60
C PRO A 276 16.14 29.89 39.07
N ASP A 277 16.31 30.83 38.16
CA ASP A 277 16.11 32.26 38.45
C ASP A 277 14.67 32.64 38.91
N ALA A 278 13.69 31.83 38.56
CA ALA A 278 12.32 32.06 39.00
C ALA A 278 12.06 31.68 40.48
N PHE A 279 13.04 31.03 41.12
CA PHE A 279 12.98 30.57 42.51
C PHE A 279 13.99 31.29 43.42
N ASP A 280 14.91 32.12 42.89
CA ASP A 280 15.98 32.82 43.61
C ASP A 280 15.55 34.15 44.23
N THR A 281 14.28 34.55 44.23
CA THR A 281 13.78 35.77 44.84
C THR A 281 13.76 35.63 46.33
N THR A 282 14.83 36.10 46.98
CA THR A 282 14.82 36.57 48.38
C THR A 282 13.92 37.81 48.48
N ALA A 283 12.89 37.71 49.30
CA ALA A 283 12.06 38.71 49.88
C ALA A 283 10.74 39.11 49.18
N THR A 284 9.69 38.95 49.98
CA THR A 284 8.38 39.61 49.94
C THR A 284 7.41 39.19 48.82
N ASP A 285 6.73 38.12 49.05
CA ASP A 285 5.25 38.07 49.00
C ASP A 285 4.71 36.72 49.52
N THR A 286 4.67 36.61 50.81
CA THR A 286 3.90 35.59 51.52
C THR A 286 2.45 36.07 51.62
N ALA A 287 1.73 36.06 50.53
CA ALA A 287 0.30 36.35 50.56
C ALA A 287 -0.40 35.87 49.29
N ALA A 288 -0.24 34.60 48.91
CA ALA A 288 -1.12 33.93 47.91
C ALA A 288 -1.00 32.38 47.84
N ILE A 289 -0.46 31.73 48.89
CA ILE A 289 -0.40 30.26 48.94
C ILE A 289 -1.25 29.69 50.10
N ASP A 290 -1.99 30.54 50.77
CA ASP A 290 -2.80 30.14 51.90
C ASP A 290 -4.30 30.02 51.57
N SER A 291 -4.65 29.43 50.46
CA SER A 291 -6.03 29.10 50.12
C SER A 291 -6.20 27.72 49.47
N LEU A 292 -5.38 26.75 49.87
CA LEU A 292 -5.73 25.34 49.84
C LEU A 292 -5.67 24.82 51.25
N ASP A 293 -6.60 25.32 52.10
CA ASP A 293 -6.89 24.78 53.41
C ASP A 293 -7.53 23.39 53.17
N THR A 294 -6.78 22.39 53.54
CA THR A 294 -7.23 20.99 53.62
C THR A 294 -7.82 20.68 54.99
N ASP A 295 -8.73 21.50 55.45
CA ASP A 295 -9.54 21.16 56.62
C ASP A 295 -10.90 21.85 56.48
N ASP A 296 -11.88 21.11 55.95
CA ASP A 296 -13.30 21.12 56.33
C ASP A 296 -14.14 20.39 55.24
N VAL A 297 -14.08 19.10 55.23
CA VAL A 297 -15.25 18.26 54.88
C VAL A 297 -15.32 17.13 55.90
N ALA A 298 -15.66 17.50 57.16
CA ALA A 298 -16.23 16.53 58.03
C ALA A 298 -17.74 16.48 57.80
N MET A 299 -18.22 15.32 57.56
CA MET A 299 -19.60 14.85 57.52
C MET A 299 -20.60 15.68 58.33
N GLU A 300 -21.66 16.11 57.72
CA GLU A 300 -22.97 16.11 58.34
C GLU A 300 -23.96 15.40 57.39
N SER A 301 -24.28 14.15 57.80
CA SER A 301 -25.49 13.44 57.38
C SER A 301 -26.65 14.03 58.17
N ASP A 302 -27.62 14.63 57.48
CA ASP A 302 -28.95 14.60 58.01
C ASP A 302 -30.02 14.56 56.93
N SER A 303 -30.82 13.56 57.09
CA SER A 303 -32.06 13.25 56.44
C SER A 303 -33.08 14.40 56.49
N LEU A 304 -33.78 14.68 55.39
CA LEU A 304 -35.21 14.96 55.45
C LEU A 304 -35.92 14.60 54.14
N ALA A 305 -36.96 13.87 54.32
CA ALA A 305 -37.87 13.33 53.37
C ALA A 305 -38.83 14.35 52.80
N ASN A 306 -39.33 14.02 51.63
CA ASN A 306 -40.64 14.32 51.04
C ASN A 306 -41.15 15.80 51.06
N ASP A 307 -41.38 16.34 49.88
CA ASP A 307 -42.77 16.65 49.52
C ASP A 307 -43.00 16.74 48.02
N THR A 308 -44.02 16.08 47.59
CA THR A 308 -44.66 16.11 46.27
C THR A 308 -45.46 17.36 46.09
N THR A 309 -45.28 18.06 44.99
CA THR A 309 -46.44 18.70 44.35
C THR A 309 -46.23 18.86 42.83
N GLU A 310 -47.08 18.20 42.07
CA GLU A 310 -47.41 18.45 40.67
C GLU A 310 -47.77 19.90 40.42
N SER A 311 -47.34 20.49 39.36
CA SER A 311 -48.11 21.52 38.65
C SER A 311 -47.75 21.53 37.16
N ASP A 312 -48.73 21.14 36.36
CA ASP A 312 -48.84 21.39 34.94
C ASP A 312 -48.58 22.86 34.61
N LEU A 313 -47.84 23.13 33.50
CA LEU A 313 -48.06 24.33 32.71
C LEU A 313 -47.55 24.12 31.29
N ASP A 314 -48.46 23.99 30.44
CA ASP A 314 -48.86 24.41 29.10
C ASP A 314 -47.79 25.00 28.18
N LEU A 315 -47.72 24.39 26.99
CA LEU A 315 -47.08 24.84 25.77
C LEU A 315 -47.85 25.95 25.12
N SER A 316 -47.25 27.12 24.98
CA SER A 316 -47.62 28.01 23.85
C SER A 316 -46.45 28.84 23.37
N SER A 317 -46.25 28.75 22.08
CA SER A 317 -45.45 29.53 21.19
C SER A 317 -45.44 31.04 21.45
N ASP A 318 -44.24 31.65 21.31
CA ASP A 318 -44.16 32.91 20.58
C ASP A 318 -42.71 33.20 20.15
N ASP A 319 -42.58 33.50 18.87
CA ASP A 319 -41.38 34.01 18.24
C ASP A 319 -41.07 35.40 18.77
N GLU A 320 -39.83 35.66 19.20
CA GLU A 320 -39.28 37.02 19.19
C GLU A 320 -37.79 37.01 18.85
N ASP A 321 -37.51 37.64 17.70
CA ASP A 321 -36.18 38.06 17.24
C ASP A 321 -35.46 38.89 18.29
N LEU A 322 -34.28 38.47 18.72
CA LEU A 322 -33.37 39.32 19.48
C LEU A 322 -32.09 39.60 18.67
N ASP A 323 -32.15 40.78 18.05
CA ASP A 323 -31.02 41.51 17.51
C ASP A 323 -29.98 41.82 18.63
N LEU A 324 -28.77 41.22 18.55
CA LEU A 324 -27.63 41.53 19.43
C LEU A 324 -26.54 42.24 18.65
N SER A 325 -26.83 43.47 18.27
CA SER A 325 -25.82 44.47 17.99
C SER A 325 -25.82 45.54 19.10
N GLN A 326 -25.00 45.37 20.10
CA GLN A 326 -24.49 46.55 20.86
C GLN A 326 -23.18 46.20 21.59
N ASP A 327 -22.18 46.96 21.22
CA ASP A 327 -20.90 47.11 21.89
C ASP A 327 -21.05 47.37 23.42
N GLY A 328 -20.27 46.62 24.17
CA GLY A 328 -20.14 46.81 25.60
C GLY A 328 -18.82 46.19 26.04
N GLU A 329 -17.73 46.94 25.88
CA GLU A 329 -16.48 46.66 26.58
C GLU A 329 -16.74 46.68 28.10
N THR A 330 -16.79 45.49 28.68
CA THR A 330 -16.54 45.31 30.12
C THR A 330 -15.18 44.60 30.23
N GLU A 331 -14.16 45.42 30.53
CA GLU A 331 -12.88 44.94 31.05
C GLU A 331 -13.16 44.15 32.35
N GLY A 332 -13.28 42.81 32.20
CA GLY A 332 -13.12 41.92 33.33
C GLY A 332 -11.63 41.71 33.52
N GLU A 333 -11.12 42.12 34.65
CA GLU A 333 -9.78 41.84 35.17
C GLU A 333 -9.49 40.32 34.99
N THR A 334 -8.84 39.95 33.88
CA THR A 334 -8.13 38.68 33.78
C THR A 334 -6.86 38.87 34.60
N ASP A 335 -6.77 38.21 35.77
CA ASP A 335 -5.50 38.04 36.51
C ASP A 335 -4.42 37.55 35.55
N GLU A 336 -3.67 38.42 34.93
CA GLU A 336 -2.49 38.09 34.11
C GLU A 336 -1.43 37.53 35.05
N MET A 337 -1.32 36.19 35.06
CA MET A 337 -0.23 35.53 35.77
C MET A 337 1.11 36.16 35.39
N SER A 338 1.93 36.47 36.40
CA SER A 338 3.26 37.05 36.19
C SER A 338 4.15 36.13 35.35
N ALA A 339 5.15 36.66 34.65
CA ALA A 339 6.08 35.86 33.84
C ALA A 339 6.80 34.80 34.70
N GLU A 340 7.02 35.06 35.98
CA GLU A 340 7.61 34.10 36.91
C GLU A 340 6.62 32.96 37.27
N GLN A 341 5.35 33.28 37.49
CA GLN A 341 4.32 32.27 37.74
C GLN A 341 4.13 31.36 36.50
N LYS A 342 4.20 31.95 35.29
CA LYS A 342 4.16 31.13 34.04
C LYS A 342 5.36 30.20 33.93
N LYS A 343 6.55 30.61 34.37
CA LYS A 343 7.74 29.74 34.42
C LYS A 343 7.60 28.62 35.45
N ARG A 344 7.02 28.90 36.61
CA ARG A 344 6.80 27.90 37.68
C ARG A 344 5.79 26.84 37.31
N SER A 345 4.82 27.16 36.47
CA SER A 345 3.73 26.23 36.05
C SER A 345 3.83 25.80 34.57
N PHE A 346 5.02 25.73 33.99
CA PHE A 346 5.21 25.53 32.57
C PHE A 346 4.83 24.13 32.09
N PHE A 347 5.06 23.10 32.93
CA PHE A 347 4.86 21.70 32.53
C PHE A 347 3.45 21.21 32.86
N PHE A 348 3.02 21.32 34.12
CA PHE A 348 1.76 20.78 34.59
C PHE A 348 1.05 21.76 35.55
N ALA A 349 -0.07 22.29 35.11
CA ALA A 349 -0.97 23.11 35.94
C ALA A 349 -2.35 23.21 35.26
N ALA A 350 -3.35 23.68 36.00
CA ALA A 350 -4.66 24.03 35.44
C ALA A 350 -4.62 25.43 34.74
N ALA A 351 -3.55 25.69 34.00
CA ALA A 351 -3.32 26.97 33.35
C ALA A 351 -3.15 26.80 31.82
N PRO A 352 -3.64 27.77 31.02
CA PRO A 352 -3.62 27.68 29.56
C PRO A 352 -2.23 27.50 28.93
N HIS A 353 -1.20 28.10 29.55
CA HIS A 353 0.18 28.11 29.05
C HIS A 353 0.96 26.83 29.39
N SER A 354 0.41 25.93 30.27
CA SER A 354 1.06 24.70 30.64
C SER A 354 1.06 23.72 29.48
N LEU A 355 2.15 22.98 29.31
CA LEU A 355 2.26 21.93 28.29
C LEU A 355 1.19 20.82 28.51
N LEU A 356 1.06 20.38 29.74
CA LEU A 356 0.02 19.44 30.18
C LEU A 356 -0.94 20.16 31.13
N LYS A 357 -2.18 20.36 30.71
CA LYS A 357 -3.23 21.02 31.47
C LYS A 357 -3.83 20.03 32.47
N ALA A 358 -3.73 20.33 33.77
CA ALA A 358 -4.21 19.42 34.80
C ALA A 358 -5.74 19.22 34.75
N GLU A 359 -6.19 17.97 34.90
CA GLU A 359 -7.60 17.63 35.14
C GLU A 359 -7.90 17.82 36.65
N ILE A 360 -8.77 18.77 36.97
CA ILE A 360 -9.11 19.11 38.34
C ILE A 360 -10.26 18.25 38.87
N GLN A 361 -11.10 17.71 37.98
CA GLN A 361 -12.24 16.90 38.39
C GLN A 361 -11.76 15.53 38.85
N GLY A 362 -11.90 15.25 40.14
CA GLY A 362 -11.55 13.96 40.73
C GLY A 362 -12.45 12.82 40.29
N GLY A 363 -11.95 11.58 40.47
CA GLY A 363 -12.69 10.38 40.11
C GLY A 363 -12.56 9.90 38.66
N SER A 364 -11.81 10.63 37.82
CA SER A 364 -11.52 10.25 36.43
C SER A 364 -10.15 9.57 36.33
N PRO A 365 -9.89 8.70 35.34
CA PRO A 365 -8.56 8.19 35.07
C PRO A 365 -7.70 9.17 34.26
N VAL A 366 -8.24 10.32 33.83
CA VAL A 366 -7.52 11.35 33.07
C VAL A 366 -6.75 12.24 34.05
N VAL A 367 -5.45 12.41 33.80
CA VAL A 367 -4.58 13.27 34.62
C VAL A 367 -4.43 14.67 34.05
N GLY A 368 -4.58 14.84 32.74
CA GLY A 368 -4.47 16.13 32.12
C GLY A 368 -4.67 16.09 30.61
N TRP A 369 -4.50 17.23 29.96
CA TRP A 369 -4.79 17.47 28.54
C TRP A 369 -3.65 18.24 27.90
N ALA A 370 -3.26 17.83 26.67
CA ALA A 370 -2.27 18.57 25.87
C ALA A 370 -2.70 18.74 24.42
N ASN A 371 -2.19 19.79 23.75
CA ASN A 371 -2.35 19.93 22.32
C ASN A 371 -1.52 18.87 21.58
N SER A 372 -1.93 18.49 20.39
CA SER A 372 -1.19 17.54 19.54
C SER A 372 0.29 17.90 19.37
N ALA A 373 0.60 19.20 19.15
CA ALA A 373 1.97 19.67 19.00
C ALA A 373 2.83 19.52 20.27
N ASP A 374 2.20 19.52 21.46
CA ASP A 374 2.90 19.52 22.75
C ASP A 374 3.12 18.09 23.28
N THR A 375 2.42 17.09 22.75
CA THR A 375 2.46 15.68 23.25
C THR A 375 3.88 15.10 23.23
N ALA A 376 4.66 15.39 22.18
CA ALA A 376 6.05 14.91 22.06
C ALA A 376 6.96 15.54 23.14
N GLU A 377 6.77 16.81 23.47
CA GLU A 377 7.54 17.49 24.53
C GLU A 377 7.12 16.97 25.90
N VAL A 378 5.82 16.79 26.14
CA VAL A 378 5.28 16.16 27.37
C VAL A 378 5.90 14.77 27.57
N ASN A 379 5.95 13.94 26.53
CA ASN A 379 6.57 12.63 26.62
C ASN A 379 8.07 12.67 26.96
N LYS A 380 8.83 13.67 26.44
CA LYS A 380 10.24 13.85 26.81
C LYS A 380 10.40 14.12 28.31
N PHE A 381 9.52 14.94 28.92
CA PHE A 381 9.57 15.21 30.35
C PHE A 381 9.15 14.00 31.18
N ILE A 382 8.06 13.33 30.83
CA ILE A 382 7.56 12.14 31.55
C ILE A 382 8.60 10.99 31.56
N ASN A 383 9.37 10.86 30.49
CA ASN A 383 10.37 9.78 30.36
C ASN A 383 11.72 10.07 31.04
N LYS A 384 11.91 11.26 31.64
CA LYS A 384 13.10 11.54 32.45
C LYS A 384 13.15 10.59 33.66
N LYS A 385 14.36 10.13 34.02
CA LYS A 385 14.57 9.19 35.13
C LYS A 385 14.09 9.74 36.48
N GLU A 386 14.28 11.04 36.67
CA GLU A 386 13.88 11.78 37.86
C GLU A 386 12.36 11.80 38.02
N VAL A 387 11.65 12.01 36.91
CA VAL A 387 10.18 12.02 36.86
C VAL A 387 9.63 10.63 37.09
N LYS A 388 10.17 9.61 36.43
CA LYS A 388 9.78 8.21 36.65
C LYS A 388 10.02 7.75 38.09
N GLY A 389 11.06 8.27 38.75
CA GLY A 389 11.33 7.97 40.14
C GLY A 389 10.36 8.64 41.15
N ALA A 390 9.68 9.70 40.73
CA ALA A 390 8.69 10.42 41.53
C ALA A 390 7.24 9.90 41.38
N LEU A 391 7.01 9.05 40.37
CA LEU A 391 5.70 8.44 40.05
C LEU A 391 5.66 6.97 40.51
N PRO A 392 4.48 6.36 40.69
CA PRO A 392 4.37 4.93 41.03
C PRO A 392 5.06 4.06 39.98
N ALA A 393 5.75 3.01 40.43
CA ALA A 393 6.54 2.14 39.55
C ALA A 393 5.68 1.37 38.53
N ASP A 394 4.40 1.14 38.86
CA ASP A 394 3.40 0.47 38.05
C ASP A 394 2.49 1.46 37.29
N LEU A 395 2.83 2.76 37.28
CA LEU A 395 2.09 3.76 36.51
C LEU A 395 2.60 3.81 35.06
N ARG A 396 1.66 3.69 34.15
CA ARG A 396 1.89 3.93 32.71
C ARG A 396 0.96 5.03 32.22
N LEU A 397 1.51 6.08 31.61
CA LEU A 397 0.73 7.19 31.07
C LEU A 397 0.52 6.98 29.57
N MET A 398 -0.76 6.98 29.11
CA MET A 398 -1.14 6.75 27.72
C MET A 398 -2.07 7.84 27.21
N TRP A 399 -1.86 8.27 25.97
CA TRP A 399 -2.69 9.28 25.31
C TRP A 399 -4.00 8.70 24.80
N ALA A 400 -5.04 9.55 24.75
CA ALA A 400 -6.29 9.23 24.06
C ALA A 400 -6.06 9.04 22.55
N ALA A 401 -6.79 8.11 21.95
CA ALA A 401 -6.80 7.91 20.50
C ALA A 401 -7.54 9.02 19.74
N LYS A 402 -8.41 9.77 20.44
CA LYS A 402 -9.29 10.78 19.87
C LYS A 402 -9.11 12.13 20.52
N GLU A 403 -9.39 13.17 19.74
CA GLU A 403 -9.50 14.53 20.21
C GLU A 403 -10.68 14.66 21.18
N ASP A 404 -10.48 15.45 22.25
CA ASP A 404 -11.57 15.84 23.12
C ASP A 404 -12.39 16.97 22.49
N SER A 405 -13.69 17.01 22.84
CA SER A 405 -14.60 18.07 22.43
C SER A 405 -14.23 19.47 22.97
N ARG A 406 -13.36 19.52 23.99
CA ARG A 406 -12.85 20.76 24.58
C ARG A 406 -11.78 21.36 23.67
N ASN A 407 -12.18 22.21 22.74
CA ASN A 407 -11.25 22.99 21.93
C ASN A 407 -10.70 24.17 22.74
N TYR A 408 -9.39 24.19 22.96
CA TYR A 408 -8.72 25.33 23.54
C TYR A 408 -8.02 26.14 22.45
N LEU A 409 -8.43 27.38 22.25
CA LEU A 409 -7.91 28.27 21.21
C LEU A 409 -7.95 27.69 19.79
N GLY A 410 -8.97 26.88 19.47
CA GLY A 410 -9.12 26.29 18.14
C GLY A 410 -8.15 25.14 17.83
N LYS A 411 -7.43 24.62 18.83
CA LYS A 411 -6.52 23.47 18.68
C LYS A 411 -7.10 22.24 19.40
N PRO A 412 -7.01 21.04 18.78
CA PRO A 412 -7.48 19.82 19.40
C PRO A 412 -6.66 19.45 20.65
N LEU A 413 -7.36 18.99 21.70
CA LEU A 413 -6.76 18.50 22.93
C LEU A 413 -6.86 16.98 23.00
N TYR A 414 -5.80 16.35 23.50
CA TYR A 414 -5.75 14.91 23.78
C TYR A 414 -5.63 14.66 25.28
N ALA A 415 -6.42 13.74 25.80
CA ALA A 415 -6.38 13.33 27.21
C ALA A 415 -5.19 12.41 27.48
N LEU A 416 -4.55 12.57 28.63
CA LEU A 416 -3.54 11.66 29.16
C LEU A 416 -4.14 10.85 30.30
N TYR A 417 -4.13 9.53 30.13
CA TYR A 417 -4.71 8.57 31.08
C TYR A 417 -3.67 7.92 31.99
N ALA A 418 -4.02 7.69 33.23
CA ALA A 418 -3.21 6.97 34.22
C ALA A 418 -3.60 5.50 34.23
N ILE A 419 -2.77 4.66 33.63
CA ILE A 419 -2.97 3.21 33.51
C ILE A 419 -2.13 2.49 34.54
N LYS A 420 -2.66 1.38 35.10
CA LYS A 420 -1.99 0.57 36.11
C LYS A 420 -1.36 -0.65 35.43
N ASP A 421 -0.04 -0.70 35.37
CA ASP A 421 0.74 -1.84 34.87
C ASP A 421 1.28 -2.69 36.02
N GLU A 422 0.43 -3.55 36.60
CA GLU A 422 0.82 -4.44 37.68
C GLU A 422 1.95 -5.42 37.31
N SER A 423 2.10 -5.72 36.02
CA SER A 423 3.17 -6.60 35.55
C SER A 423 4.56 -5.92 35.55
N GLY A 424 4.58 -4.57 35.48
CA GLY A 424 5.78 -3.76 35.26
C GLY A 424 6.49 -4.05 33.94
N ARG A 425 5.87 -4.87 33.06
CA ARG A 425 6.43 -5.31 31.77
C ARG A 425 5.67 -4.81 30.57
N GLY A 426 4.62 -4.00 30.77
CA GLY A 426 3.75 -3.55 29.69
C GLY A 426 2.84 -4.62 29.10
N LYS A 427 2.55 -5.70 29.88
CA LYS A 427 1.64 -6.78 29.47
C LYS A 427 0.26 -6.57 30.09
N PRO A 428 -0.83 -6.47 29.30
CA PRO A 428 -2.19 -6.35 29.83
C PRO A 428 -2.64 -7.63 30.51
N LYS A 429 -3.58 -7.51 31.44
CA LYS A 429 -4.22 -8.69 32.07
C LYS A 429 -5.11 -9.46 31.09
N LEU A 430 -5.72 -8.74 30.15
CA LEU A 430 -6.59 -9.29 29.11
C LEU A 430 -6.29 -8.61 27.79
N ASP A 431 -6.16 -9.39 26.73
CA ASP A 431 -5.88 -8.93 25.37
C ASP A 431 -6.95 -9.33 24.36
N GLY A 432 -6.81 -8.86 23.13
CA GLY A 432 -7.73 -9.09 22.01
C GLY A 432 -7.81 -10.55 21.54
N GLU A 433 -6.86 -11.41 21.89
CA GLU A 433 -6.91 -12.85 21.56
C GLU A 433 -8.07 -13.55 22.27
N SER A 434 -8.55 -12.97 23.36
CA SER A 434 -9.70 -13.43 24.12
C SER A 434 -11.05 -13.10 23.48
N ILE A 435 -11.11 -12.24 22.45
CA ILE A 435 -12.34 -11.83 21.78
C ILE A 435 -12.71 -12.87 20.72
N THR A 436 -13.93 -13.38 20.78
CA THR A 436 -14.46 -14.38 19.83
C THR A 436 -15.33 -13.76 18.74
N ASP A 437 -16.06 -12.70 19.06
CA ASP A 437 -16.93 -11.98 18.11
C ASP A 437 -17.06 -10.51 18.50
N ALA A 438 -17.33 -9.67 17.52
CA ALA A 438 -17.62 -8.25 17.71
C ALA A 438 -18.72 -7.80 16.74
N SER A 439 -19.57 -6.86 17.10
CA SER A 439 -20.63 -6.36 16.24
C SER A 439 -20.96 -4.90 16.53
N THR A 440 -21.20 -4.13 15.48
CA THR A 440 -21.71 -2.76 15.58
C THR A 440 -23.17 -2.82 16.00
N GLN A 441 -23.55 -2.07 17.02
CA GLN A 441 -24.95 -1.94 17.50
C GLN A 441 -25.17 -0.58 18.15
N PHE A 442 -26.41 -0.34 18.56
CA PHE A 442 -26.76 0.85 19.34
C PHE A 442 -26.92 0.47 20.79
N ASP A 443 -26.37 1.31 21.67
CA ASP A 443 -26.60 1.16 23.10
C ASP A 443 -28.04 1.52 23.48
N GLN A 444 -28.37 1.37 24.76
CA GLN A 444 -29.70 1.70 25.28
C GLN A 444 -30.08 3.19 25.16
N PHE A 445 -29.12 4.06 24.94
CA PHE A 445 -29.29 5.51 24.72
C PHE A 445 -29.29 5.88 23.24
N GLY A 446 -29.21 4.90 22.32
CA GLY A 446 -29.16 5.12 20.88
C GLY A 446 -27.81 5.60 20.35
N GLN A 447 -26.73 5.52 21.16
CA GLN A 447 -25.39 5.85 20.73
C GLN A 447 -24.79 4.65 19.99
N VAL A 448 -23.90 4.94 19.03
CA VAL A 448 -23.20 3.88 18.29
C VAL A 448 -22.19 3.19 19.20
N ALA A 449 -22.23 1.88 19.22
CA ALA A 449 -21.35 1.08 20.07
C ALA A 449 -20.91 -0.20 19.36
N VAL A 450 -19.75 -0.72 19.77
CA VAL A 450 -19.23 -2.02 19.35
C VAL A 450 -19.40 -2.99 20.53
N SER A 451 -20.24 -4.00 20.35
CA SER A 451 -20.37 -5.11 21.29
C SER A 451 -19.34 -6.17 20.97
N MET A 452 -18.75 -6.78 21.99
CA MET A 452 -17.78 -7.86 21.89
C MET A 452 -18.11 -8.99 22.83
N SER A 453 -17.74 -10.21 22.43
CA SER A 453 -17.88 -11.43 23.24
C SER A 453 -16.52 -12.09 23.41
N MET A 454 -16.29 -12.68 24.58
CA MET A 454 -15.00 -13.27 24.95
C MET A 454 -15.09 -14.80 25.03
N ASN A 455 -13.96 -15.46 24.89
CA ASN A 455 -13.81 -16.88 25.14
C ASN A 455 -13.92 -17.18 26.65
N PRO A 456 -14.02 -18.47 27.09
CA PRO A 456 -14.19 -18.79 28.51
C PRO A 456 -13.08 -18.28 29.42
N GLU A 457 -11.84 -18.27 28.96
CA GLU A 457 -10.68 -17.75 29.71
C GLU A 457 -10.78 -16.23 29.87
N GLY A 458 -11.01 -15.51 28.77
CA GLY A 458 -11.22 -14.07 28.75
C GLY A 458 -12.41 -13.67 29.63
N THR A 459 -13.49 -14.43 29.59
CA THR A 459 -14.67 -14.24 30.47
C THR A 459 -14.30 -14.31 31.95
N ARG A 460 -13.46 -15.27 32.36
CA ARG A 460 -12.99 -15.39 33.71
C ARG A 460 -12.16 -14.18 34.15
N ILE A 461 -11.17 -13.80 33.31
CA ILE A 461 -10.29 -12.65 33.62
C ILE A 461 -11.09 -11.35 33.60
N TRP A 462 -11.99 -11.17 32.65
CA TRP A 462 -12.85 -9.98 32.56
C TRP A 462 -13.75 -9.81 33.78
N ARG A 463 -14.32 -10.91 34.27
CA ARG A 463 -15.10 -10.89 35.54
C ARG A 463 -14.21 -10.45 36.69
N GLU A 464 -13.01 -11.01 36.87
CA GLU A 464 -12.08 -10.64 37.93
C GLU A 464 -11.69 -9.16 37.87
N MET A 465 -11.38 -8.64 36.66
CA MET A 465 -11.04 -7.23 36.45
C MET A 465 -12.23 -6.30 36.76
N THR A 466 -13.43 -6.64 36.29
CA THR A 466 -14.62 -5.82 36.52
C THR A 466 -15.08 -5.90 37.98
N GLU A 467 -14.88 -7.03 38.68
CA GLU A 467 -15.13 -7.17 40.12
C GLU A 467 -14.15 -6.32 40.95
N ALA A 468 -12.88 -6.24 40.53
CA ALA A 468 -11.88 -5.40 41.18
C ALA A 468 -12.08 -3.90 40.93
N ALA A 469 -12.66 -3.54 39.79
CA ALA A 469 -12.90 -2.14 39.41
C ALA A 469 -14.21 -1.57 39.93
N ALA A 470 -15.23 -2.39 40.11
CA ALA A 470 -16.55 -1.95 40.56
C ALA A 470 -16.56 -1.49 42.03
N PRO A 471 -17.38 -0.45 42.43
CA PRO A 471 -18.27 0.31 41.56
C PRO A 471 -17.68 1.58 40.97
N ASP A 472 -16.50 2.03 41.35
CA ASP A 472 -16.09 3.42 41.14
C ASP A 472 -14.86 3.59 40.24
N ASN A 473 -14.18 2.49 39.82
CA ASN A 473 -12.99 2.57 39.02
C ASN A 473 -13.31 2.31 37.55
N HIS A 474 -12.34 2.58 36.69
CA HIS A 474 -12.45 2.53 35.24
C HIS A 474 -11.56 1.39 34.69
N ILE A 475 -11.96 0.81 33.55
CA ILE A 475 -11.11 -0.08 32.79
C ILE A 475 -10.84 0.59 31.45
N ALA A 476 -9.55 0.88 31.17
CA ALA A 476 -9.14 1.46 29.91
C ALA A 476 -9.11 0.39 28.82
N ILE A 477 -9.70 0.72 27.68
CA ILE A 477 -9.66 -0.06 26.45
C ILE A 477 -8.63 0.60 25.56
N VAL A 478 -7.50 -0.07 25.40
CA VAL A 478 -6.31 0.43 24.73
C VAL A 478 -6.10 -0.34 23.43
N MET A 479 -5.73 0.32 22.37
CA MET A 479 -5.30 -0.28 21.11
C MET A 479 -4.11 0.51 20.56
N ASP A 480 -3.04 -0.20 20.20
CA ASP A 480 -1.82 0.43 19.66
C ASP A 480 -1.21 1.51 20.60
N ASN A 481 -1.22 1.25 21.92
CA ASN A 481 -0.77 2.17 22.97
C ASN A 481 -1.59 3.47 23.13
N LEU A 482 -2.76 3.56 22.50
CA LEU A 482 -3.68 4.69 22.62
C LEU A 482 -4.97 4.25 23.32
N VAL A 483 -5.49 5.07 24.21
CA VAL A 483 -6.73 4.80 24.94
C VAL A 483 -7.93 5.21 24.06
N TYR A 484 -8.72 4.24 23.64
CA TYR A 484 -9.96 4.46 22.90
C TYR A 484 -11.12 4.88 23.78
N SER A 485 -11.24 4.26 24.94
CA SER A 485 -12.22 4.63 25.95
C SER A 485 -11.80 4.08 27.31
N ALA A 486 -12.29 4.68 28.39
CA ALA A 486 -12.10 4.18 29.76
C ALA A 486 -13.44 4.28 30.51
N PRO A 487 -14.40 3.37 30.23
CA PRO A 487 -15.68 3.37 30.90
C PRO A 487 -15.55 3.04 32.38
N GLN A 488 -16.40 3.68 33.20
CA GLN A 488 -16.57 3.33 34.60
C GLN A 488 -17.27 1.97 34.71
N VAL A 489 -16.82 1.15 35.64
CA VAL A 489 -17.42 -0.16 35.91
C VAL A 489 -18.40 -0.01 37.05
N ASN A 490 -19.68 -0.07 36.75
CA ASN A 490 -20.73 0.05 37.78
C ASN A 490 -20.97 -1.27 38.51
N GLU A 491 -20.94 -2.41 37.80
CA GLU A 491 -21.18 -3.75 38.30
C GLU A 491 -20.24 -4.77 37.67
N PRO A 492 -19.88 -5.86 38.37
CA PRO A 492 -19.11 -6.96 37.77
C PRO A 492 -19.81 -7.56 36.55
N ILE A 493 -19.06 -7.88 35.50
CA ILE A 493 -19.58 -8.44 34.25
C ILE A 493 -19.20 -9.93 34.14
N PRO A 494 -20.09 -10.85 34.55
CA PRO A 494 -19.75 -12.27 34.66
C PRO A 494 -19.87 -13.04 33.32
N ASN A 495 -20.52 -12.48 32.30
CA ASN A 495 -20.90 -13.19 31.08
C ASN A 495 -19.92 -13.01 29.91
N GLY A 496 -18.81 -12.31 30.10
CA GLY A 496 -17.80 -12.09 29.07
C GLY A 496 -18.29 -11.29 27.82
N SER A 497 -19.40 -10.57 27.97
CA SER A 497 -19.90 -9.64 26.95
C SER A 497 -19.63 -8.21 27.40
N SER A 498 -19.04 -7.40 26.54
CA SER A 498 -18.76 -6.00 26.84
C SER A 498 -19.10 -5.13 25.65
N GLN A 499 -19.21 -3.83 25.88
CA GLN A 499 -19.62 -2.86 24.87
C GLN A 499 -18.74 -1.62 24.96
N ILE A 500 -18.22 -1.19 23.81
CA ILE A 500 -17.43 0.04 23.64
C ILE A 500 -18.35 1.07 23.01
N THR A 501 -18.78 2.08 23.75
CA THR A 501 -19.58 3.17 23.18
C THR A 501 -18.66 4.19 22.54
N LEU A 502 -18.93 4.54 21.29
CA LEU A 502 -18.18 5.56 20.55
C LEU A 502 -18.81 6.92 20.84
N GLY A 503 -18.23 7.62 21.81
CA GLY A 503 -18.60 9.01 22.11
C GLY A 503 -17.84 10.00 21.25
N GLY A 504 -18.30 11.27 21.20
CA GLY A 504 -17.59 12.37 20.55
C GLY A 504 -18.50 13.33 19.79
N THR A 505 -17.93 14.41 19.28
CA THR A 505 -18.62 15.47 18.50
C THR A 505 -18.79 15.13 17.02
N GLN A 506 -18.39 13.94 16.62
CA GLN A 506 -18.46 13.47 15.24
C GLN A 506 -19.91 13.23 14.80
N SER A 507 -20.17 13.34 13.49
CA SER A 507 -21.48 12.98 12.93
C SER A 507 -21.80 11.50 13.17
N ARG A 508 -23.09 11.17 13.27
CA ARG A 508 -23.53 9.79 13.47
C ARG A 508 -23.04 8.84 12.36
N GLU A 509 -22.89 9.35 11.14
CA GLU A 509 -22.36 8.56 10.01
C GLU A 509 -20.87 8.24 10.22
N GLN A 510 -20.07 9.18 10.73
CA GLN A 510 -18.66 8.96 11.07
C GLN A 510 -18.50 7.99 12.24
N GLN A 511 -19.32 8.12 13.29
CA GLN A 511 -19.33 7.17 14.42
C GLN A 511 -19.68 5.75 13.96
N MET A 512 -20.66 5.61 13.07
CA MET A 512 -21.06 4.31 12.50
C MET A 512 -19.90 3.70 11.69
N GLN A 513 -19.25 4.49 10.86
CA GLN A 513 -18.10 4.04 10.07
C GLN A 513 -16.93 3.62 10.96
N GLU A 514 -16.65 4.36 12.02
CA GLU A 514 -15.62 4.02 12.99
C GLU A 514 -15.95 2.74 13.78
N ALA A 515 -17.23 2.54 14.16
CA ALA A 515 -17.68 1.31 14.79
C ALA A 515 -17.52 0.10 13.88
N ASP A 516 -17.81 0.26 12.59
CA ASP A 516 -17.63 -0.79 11.60
C ASP A 516 -16.15 -1.11 11.39
N ASP A 517 -15.28 -0.10 11.35
CA ASP A 517 -13.83 -0.29 11.24
C ASP A 517 -13.26 -1.03 12.46
N LEU A 518 -13.65 -0.60 13.66
CA LEU A 518 -13.24 -1.26 14.90
C LEU A 518 -13.76 -2.70 14.99
N THR A 519 -15.02 -2.93 14.63
CA THR A 519 -15.62 -4.27 14.54
C THR A 519 -14.84 -5.16 13.57
N ASN A 520 -14.43 -4.61 12.42
CA ASN A 520 -13.67 -5.32 11.40
C ASN A 520 -12.26 -5.67 11.88
N LEU A 521 -11.59 -4.74 12.56
CA LEU A 521 -10.28 -4.98 13.16
C LEU A 521 -10.34 -6.10 14.20
N LEU A 522 -11.33 -6.04 15.10
CA LEU A 522 -11.53 -7.06 16.13
C LEU A 522 -11.82 -8.45 15.53
N LYS A 523 -12.69 -8.52 14.52
CA LYS A 523 -13.01 -9.79 13.83
C LYS A 523 -11.85 -10.36 13.01
N ALA A 524 -11.01 -9.50 12.43
CA ALA A 524 -9.84 -9.92 11.67
C ALA A 524 -8.74 -10.48 12.58
N GLY A 525 -8.71 -10.04 13.82
CA GLY A 525 -7.72 -10.41 14.83
C GLY A 525 -6.49 -9.50 14.84
N ALA A 526 -5.72 -9.63 15.93
CA ALA A 526 -4.48 -8.88 16.12
C ALA A 526 -3.36 -9.39 15.21
N LEU A 527 -2.49 -8.48 14.77
CA LEU A 527 -1.26 -8.86 14.07
C LEU A 527 -0.30 -9.53 15.07
N PRO A 528 0.39 -10.61 14.66
CA PRO A 528 1.39 -11.27 15.51
C PRO A 528 2.52 -10.34 15.96
N ALA A 529 2.89 -9.39 15.09
CA ALA A 529 3.83 -8.32 15.36
C ALA A 529 3.41 -7.06 14.57
N PRO A 530 3.86 -5.87 14.97
CA PRO A 530 3.59 -4.64 14.25
C PRO A 530 4.08 -4.72 12.80
N ALA A 531 3.33 -4.12 11.89
CA ALA A 531 3.72 -3.99 10.49
C ALA A 531 3.99 -2.52 10.15
N THR A 532 5.10 -2.26 9.48
CA THR A 532 5.50 -0.93 9.03
C THR A 532 5.32 -0.80 7.53
N ILE A 533 4.92 0.39 7.08
CA ILE A 533 4.85 0.70 5.65
C ILE A 533 6.24 1.11 5.18
N VAL A 534 6.83 0.30 4.33
CA VAL A 534 8.18 0.51 3.78
C VAL A 534 8.17 1.03 2.35
N ASP A 535 7.07 0.84 1.63
CA ASP A 535 6.85 1.37 0.30
C ASP A 535 5.40 1.80 0.15
N GLU A 536 5.17 2.94 -0.47
CA GLU A 536 3.84 3.47 -0.70
C GLU A 536 3.79 4.19 -2.05
N THR A 537 2.83 3.82 -2.86
CA THR A 537 2.54 4.47 -4.13
C THR A 537 1.07 4.85 -4.20
N ILE A 538 0.82 6.11 -4.48
CA ILE A 538 -0.52 6.67 -4.61
C ILE A 538 -0.67 7.19 -6.05
N VAL A 539 -1.72 6.74 -6.73
CA VAL A 539 -2.06 7.17 -8.08
C VAL A 539 -3.43 7.82 -8.06
N GLY A 540 -3.49 9.06 -8.52
CA GLY A 540 -4.77 9.79 -8.63
C GLY A 540 -5.63 9.24 -9.77
N PRO A 541 -6.97 9.32 -9.66
CA PRO A 541 -7.88 8.83 -10.69
C PRO A 541 -7.71 9.51 -12.05
N SER A 542 -7.31 10.79 -12.08
CA SER A 542 -7.06 11.54 -13.34
C SER A 542 -5.90 10.93 -14.11
N LEU A 543 -4.79 10.62 -13.43
CA LEU A 543 -3.63 9.98 -14.05
C LEU A 543 -3.99 8.58 -14.58
N GLY A 544 -4.80 7.82 -13.83
CA GLY A 544 -5.30 6.53 -14.29
C GLY A 544 -6.12 6.64 -15.59
N ALA A 545 -7.02 7.60 -15.69
CA ALA A 545 -7.81 7.85 -16.89
C ALA A 545 -6.93 8.26 -18.10
N ASP A 546 -5.92 9.11 -17.90
CA ASP A 546 -4.97 9.51 -18.95
C ASP A 546 -4.13 8.30 -19.41
N ASN A 547 -3.70 7.45 -18.51
CA ASN A 547 -2.98 6.22 -18.82
C ASN A 547 -3.84 5.24 -19.63
N ILE A 548 -5.13 5.08 -19.29
CA ILE A 548 -6.08 4.26 -20.06
C ILE A 548 -6.21 4.81 -21.48
N ASN A 549 -6.49 6.10 -21.63
CA ASN A 549 -6.69 6.71 -22.94
C ASN A 549 -5.43 6.61 -23.83
N SER A 550 -4.26 6.91 -23.26
CA SER A 550 -2.98 6.83 -23.98
C SER A 550 -2.62 5.39 -24.32
N GLY A 551 -2.85 4.46 -23.42
CA GLY A 551 -2.63 3.02 -23.60
C GLY A 551 -3.53 2.43 -24.67
N LEU A 552 -4.84 2.72 -24.61
CA LEU A 552 -5.82 2.27 -25.61
C LEU A 552 -5.57 2.88 -26.99
N MET A 553 -5.19 4.16 -27.05
CA MET A 553 -4.83 4.81 -28.33
C MET A 553 -3.60 4.13 -28.96
N SER A 554 -2.55 3.91 -28.17
CA SER A 554 -1.33 3.22 -28.62
C SER A 554 -1.62 1.80 -29.10
N PHE A 555 -2.46 1.07 -28.33
CA PHE A 555 -2.94 -0.26 -28.70
C PHE A 555 -3.72 -0.24 -30.03
N ALA A 556 -4.67 0.70 -30.20
CA ALA A 556 -5.50 0.80 -31.41
C ALA A 556 -4.63 1.11 -32.64
N ILE A 557 -3.65 2.02 -32.50
CA ILE A 557 -2.72 2.37 -33.59
C ILE A 557 -1.86 1.14 -33.95
N ALA A 558 -1.27 0.46 -32.96
CA ALA A 558 -0.45 -0.73 -33.18
C ALA A 558 -1.25 -1.82 -33.90
N LEU A 559 -2.46 -2.11 -33.41
CA LEU A 559 -3.36 -3.10 -34.00
C LEU A 559 -3.69 -2.74 -35.47
N LEU A 560 -4.09 -1.48 -35.72
CA LEU A 560 -4.43 -1.01 -37.05
C LEU A 560 -3.25 -1.16 -38.05
N VAL A 561 -2.05 -0.76 -37.63
CA VAL A 561 -0.84 -0.88 -38.45
C VAL A 561 -0.56 -2.35 -38.81
N VAL A 562 -0.68 -3.25 -37.84
CA VAL A 562 -0.46 -4.70 -38.04
C VAL A 562 -1.51 -5.28 -39.00
N LEU A 563 -2.79 -4.98 -38.81
CA LEU A 563 -3.89 -5.47 -39.64
C LEU A 563 -3.70 -5.00 -41.09
N LEU A 564 -3.41 -3.70 -41.31
CA LEU A 564 -3.17 -3.14 -42.64
C LEU A 564 -1.94 -3.78 -43.28
N TYR A 565 -0.85 -3.97 -42.51
CA TYR A 565 0.35 -4.63 -43.00
C TYR A 565 0.07 -6.07 -43.46
N MET A 566 -0.65 -6.86 -42.67
CA MET A 566 -0.97 -8.26 -42.98
C MET A 566 -1.85 -8.36 -44.24
N ILE A 567 -2.86 -7.52 -44.39
CA ILE A 567 -3.69 -7.48 -45.60
C ILE A 567 -2.85 -7.04 -46.82
N PHE A 568 -2.04 -6.00 -46.67
CA PHE A 568 -1.19 -5.48 -47.77
C PHE A 568 -0.18 -6.53 -48.26
N TYR A 569 0.47 -7.23 -47.30
CA TYR A 569 1.58 -8.15 -47.66
C TYR A 569 1.06 -9.52 -48.10
N TYR A 570 0.12 -10.12 -47.36
CA TYR A 570 -0.37 -11.50 -47.58
C TYR A 570 -1.74 -11.58 -48.25
N LYS A 571 -2.44 -10.48 -48.45
CA LYS A 571 -3.74 -10.39 -49.10
C LYS A 571 -4.77 -11.30 -48.42
N GLY A 572 -5.32 -12.32 -49.08
CA GLY A 572 -6.36 -13.20 -48.56
C GLY A 572 -5.92 -14.04 -47.37
N ALA A 573 -4.68 -14.45 -47.28
CA ALA A 573 -4.13 -15.10 -46.09
C ALA A 573 -3.94 -14.10 -44.96
N GLY A 574 -3.58 -12.84 -45.23
CA GLY A 574 -3.51 -11.75 -44.25
C GLY A 574 -4.83 -11.53 -43.54
N LEU A 575 -5.95 -11.46 -44.30
CA LEU A 575 -7.28 -11.33 -43.69
C LEU A 575 -7.63 -12.50 -42.73
N ILE A 576 -7.14 -13.72 -43.00
CA ILE A 576 -7.32 -14.88 -42.13
C ILE A 576 -6.49 -14.72 -40.84
N SER A 577 -5.26 -14.21 -40.98
CA SER A 577 -4.44 -13.85 -39.82
C SER A 577 -5.09 -12.79 -38.95
N ASP A 578 -5.69 -11.78 -39.57
CA ASP A 578 -6.35 -10.69 -38.85
C ASP A 578 -7.57 -11.19 -38.05
N ILE A 579 -8.36 -12.08 -38.64
CA ILE A 579 -9.46 -12.74 -37.91
C ILE A 579 -8.91 -13.55 -36.73
N ALA A 580 -7.82 -14.27 -36.92
CA ALA A 580 -7.18 -15.02 -35.82
C ALA A 580 -6.57 -14.11 -34.76
N LEU A 581 -6.02 -12.96 -35.14
CA LEU A 581 -5.50 -11.96 -34.21
C LEU A 581 -6.63 -11.34 -33.37
N ILE A 582 -7.75 -10.96 -33.97
CA ILE A 582 -8.92 -10.47 -33.24
C ILE A 582 -9.46 -11.55 -32.30
N ALA A 583 -9.52 -12.82 -32.77
CA ALA A 583 -9.92 -13.93 -31.91
C ALA A 583 -8.93 -14.16 -30.76
N ASN A 584 -7.61 -13.98 -30.98
CA ASN A 584 -6.59 -14.02 -29.95
C ASN A 584 -6.84 -13.00 -28.86
N LEU A 585 -7.04 -11.72 -29.26
CA LEU A 585 -7.34 -10.64 -28.31
C LEU A 585 -8.63 -10.90 -27.52
N PHE A 586 -9.66 -11.37 -28.20
CA PHE A 586 -10.91 -11.73 -27.57
C PHE A 586 -10.71 -12.81 -26.49
N PHE A 587 -9.99 -13.91 -26.80
CA PHE A 587 -9.71 -14.95 -25.82
C PHE A 587 -8.75 -14.50 -24.72
N LEU A 588 -7.80 -13.63 -25.02
CA LEU A 588 -6.87 -13.07 -24.03
C LEU A 588 -7.61 -12.23 -22.99
N VAL A 589 -8.48 -11.31 -23.42
CA VAL A 589 -9.28 -10.46 -22.52
C VAL A 589 -10.24 -11.31 -21.69
N GLY A 590 -10.91 -12.29 -22.32
CA GLY A 590 -11.81 -13.16 -21.58
C GLY A 590 -11.09 -14.07 -20.58
N ALA A 591 -9.87 -14.52 -20.89
CA ALA A 591 -9.07 -15.31 -19.95
C ALA A 591 -8.58 -14.43 -18.78
N LEU A 592 -8.17 -13.19 -19.03
CA LEU A 592 -7.82 -12.25 -17.97
C LEU A 592 -9.00 -12.01 -17.01
N ALA A 593 -10.19 -11.75 -17.55
CA ALA A 593 -11.40 -11.57 -16.74
C ALA A 593 -11.74 -12.83 -15.95
N SER A 594 -11.73 -14.00 -16.62
CA SER A 594 -12.07 -15.29 -15.98
C SER A 594 -11.08 -15.72 -14.88
N LEU A 595 -9.83 -15.32 -14.97
CA LEU A 595 -8.78 -15.61 -13.97
C LEU A 595 -8.64 -14.50 -12.92
N HIS A 596 -9.49 -13.49 -12.93
CA HIS A 596 -9.43 -12.31 -12.05
C HIS A 596 -8.05 -11.64 -12.06
N ALA A 597 -7.38 -11.65 -13.21
CA ALA A 597 -6.07 -11.04 -13.37
C ALA A 597 -6.21 -9.53 -13.59
N ALA A 598 -5.45 -8.74 -12.84
CA ALA A 598 -5.47 -7.29 -12.97
C ALA A 598 -4.76 -6.85 -14.26
N LEU A 599 -5.45 -6.03 -15.05
CA LEU A 599 -4.86 -5.36 -16.21
C LEU A 599 -4.17 -4.08 -15.75
N THR A 600 -2.83 -4.05 -15.80
CA THR A 600 -1.97 -2.91 -15.46
C THR A 600 -1.52 -2.17 -16.72
N LEU A 601 -0.93 -0.97 -16.57
CA LEU A 601 -0.33 -0.25 -17.71
C LEU A 601 0.78 -1.07 -18.41
N PRO A 602 1.74 -1.70 -17.68
CA PRO A 602 2.63 -2.69 -18.32
C PRO A 602 1.88 -3.88 -18.92
N GLY A 603 0.74 -4.29 -18.34
CA GLY A 603 -0.12 -5.32 -18.91
C GLY A 603 -0.67 -4.95 -20.31
N ILE A 604 -1.08 -3.69 -20.52
CA ILE A 604 -1.46 -3.19 -21.85
C ILE A 604 -0.27 -3.27 -22.80
N ALA A 605 0.94 -2.88 -22.37
CA ALA A 605 2.16 -3.06 -23.18
C ALA A 605 2.39 -4.54 -23.50
N GLY A 606 2.12 -5.46 -22.57
CA GLY A 606 2.12 -6.91 -22.79
C GLY A 606 1.12 -7.35 -23.86
N ILE A 607 -0.09 -6.79 -23.90
CA ILE A 607 -1.07 -7.05 -24.97
C ILE A 607 -0.52 -6.59 -26.33
N VAL A 608 0.05 -5.38 -26.42
CA VAL A 608 0.66 -4.88 -27.64
C VAL A 608 1.80 -5.78 -28.12
N LEU A 609 2.64 -6.24 -27.20
CA LEU A 609 3.70 -7.19 -27.50
C LEU A 609 3.13 -8.54 -28.01
N THR A 610 2.08 -9.05 -27.37
CA THR A 610 1.44 -10.31 -27.82
C THR A 610 0.78 -10.19 -29.18
N ILE A 611 0.32 -9.01 -29.62
CA ILE A 611 -0.10 -8.75 -30.99
C ILE A 611 1.05 -9.06 -31.97
N GLY A 612 2.24 -8.53 -31.69
CA GLY A 612 3.43 -8.77 -32.51
C GLY A 612 3.79 -10.25 -32.60
N MET A 613 3.84 -10.95 -31.45
CA MET A 613 4.15 -12.37 -31.37
C MET A 613 3.09 -13.27 -32.02
N ALA A 614 1.81 -12.90 -31.88
CA ALA A 614 0.72 -13.67 -32.51
C ALA A 614 0.78 -13.62 -34.03
N VAL A 615 1.20 -12.48 -34.59
CA VAL A 615 1.36 -12.33 -36.04
C VAL A 615 2.61 -13.07 -36.52
N ASP A 616 3.69 -13.09 -35.74
CA ASP A 616 4.94 -13.78 -36.09
C ASP A 616 4.72 -15.26 -36.39
N ALA A 617 3.98 -15.97 -35.59
CA ALA A 617 3.61 -17.38 -35.82
C ALA A 617 2.89 -17.56 -37.17
N ASN A 618 1.98 -16.64 -37.53
CA ASN A 618 1.29 -16.67 -38.82
C ASN A 618 2.24 -16.34 -39.98
N VAL A 619 3.15 -15.40 -39.82
CA VAL A 619 4.18 -15.04 -40.80
C VAL A 619 5.08 -16.24 -41.10
N LEU A 620 5.57 -16.94 -40.07
CA LEU A 620 6.37 -18.15 -40.23
C LEU A 620 5.62 -19.24 -41.04
N ILE A 621 4.34 -19.49 -40.71
CA ILE A 621 3.50 -20.43 -41.45
C ILE A 621 3.34 -19.98 -42.90
N TYR A 622 3.03 -18.72 -43.18
CA TYR A 622 2.71 -18.24 -44.51
C TYR A 622 3.96 -18.18 -45.42
N GLU A 623 5.10 -17.74 -44.89
CA GLU A 623 6.33 -17.79 -45.63
C GLU A 623 6.72 -19.23 -45.94
N ARG A 624 6.51 -20.18 -45.03
CA ARG A 624 6.76 -21.58 -45.31
C ARG A 624 5.80 -22.13 -46.39
N ILE A 625 4.52 -21.75 -46.35
CA ILE A 625 3.56 -22.09 -47.42
C ILE A 625 4.03 -21.50 -48.79
N ARG A 626 4.49 -20.25 -48.82
CA ARG A 626 5.03 -19.61 -50.03
C ARG A 626 6.25 -20.36 -50.58
N GLU A 627 7.14 -20.82 -49.71
CA GLU A 627 8.28 -21.66 -50.13
C GLU A 627 7.80 -22.98 -50.76
N GLU A 628 6.88 -23.66 -50.14
CA GLU A 628 6.35 -24.93 -50.66
C GLU A 628 5.58 -24.74 -51.99
N MET A 629 4.90 -23.59 -52.15
CA MET A 629 4.26 -23.24 -53.43
C MET A 629 5.29 -22.93 -54.52
N ARG A 630 6.44 -22.25 -54.18
CA ARG A 630 7.54 -22.02 -55.14
C ARG A 630 8.20 -23.32 -55.58
N LEU A 631 8.16 -24.38 -54.76
CA LEU A 631 8.62 -25.70 -55.11
C LEU A 631 7.63 -26.46 -56.03
N GLY A 632 6.53 -25.80 -56.46
CA GLY A 632 5.56 -26.38 -57.41
C GLY A 632 4.43 -27.19 -56.75
N LYS A 633 4.31 -27.17 -55.42
CA LYS A 633 3.23 -27.90 -54.75
C LYS A 633 1.88 -27.20 -54.92
N GLY A 634 0.83 -27.97 -55.09
CA GLY A 634 -0.54 -27.47 -55.05
C GLY A 634 -0.91 -26.88 -53.67
N ILE A 635 -1.79 -25.90 -53.67
CA ILE A 635 -2.13 -25.09 -52.46
C ILE A 635 -2.52 -25.89 -51.23
N THR A 636 -3.27 -26.98 -51.43
CA THR A 636 -3.70 -27.85 -50.31
C THR A 636 -2.53 -28.54 -49.63
N LEU A 637 -1.58 -29.05 -50.44
CA LEU A 637 -0.37 -29.69 -49.93
C LEU A 637 0.60 -28.69 -49.36
N ALA A 638 0.76 -27.56 -50.00
CA ALA A 638 1.61 -26.45 -49.53
C ALA A 638 1.15 -25.93 -48.13
N ILE A 639 -0.16 -25.78 -47.92
CA ILE A 639 -0.71 -25.40 -46.61
C ILE A 639 -0.41 -26.51 -45.57
N LYS A 640 -0.66 -27.80 -45.89
CA LYS A 640 -0.37 -28.91 -44.99
C LYS A 640 1.11 -28.94 -44.58
N ASP A 641 2.01 -28.86 -45.53
CA ASP A 641 3.45 -28.96 -45.31
C ASP A 641 4.00 -27.71 -44.64
N GLY A 642 3.47 -26.51 -44.96
CA GLY A 642 3.84 -25.25 -44.34
C GLY A 642 3.58 -25.26 -42.82
N TYR A 643 2.38 -25.71 -42.42
CA TYR A 643 2.08 -25.85 -40.98
C TYR A 643 2.98 -26.89 -40.30
N ASN A 644 3.16 -28.05 -40.89
CA ASN A 644 3.98 -29.11 -40.29
C ASN A 644 5.44 -28.71 -40.11
N LYS A 645 6.00 -27.98 -41.09
CA LYS A 645 7.40 -27.54 -41.05
C LYS A 645 7.64 -26.31 -40.19
N ALA A 646 6.65 -25.41 -40.07
CA ALA A 646 6.71 -24.24 -39.18
C ALA A 646 6.48 -24.62 -37.72
N TYR A 647 5.73 -25.72 -37.43
CA TYR A 647 5.28 -26.05 -36.09
C TYR A 647 6.39 -26.12 -35.02
N SER A 648 7.50 -26.79 -35.33
CA SER A 648 8.62 -26.93 -34.39
C SER A 648 9.22 -25.57 -34.04
N ALA A 649 9.46 -24.68 -35.05
CA ALA A 649 10.04 -23.36 -34.82
C ALA A 649 9.11 -22.47 -33.98
N ILE A 650 7.79 -22.53 -34.24
CA ILE A 650 6.80 -21.72 -33.50
C ILE A 650 6.74 -22.19 -32.04
N VAL A 651 6.72 -23.50 -31.78
CA VAL A 651 6.68 -24.03 -30.42
C VAL A 651 7.97 -23.72 -29.66
N ASP A 652 9.14 -23.89 -30.31
CA ASP A 652 10.44 -23.63 -29.67
C ASP A 652 10.57 -22.16 -29.26
N ALA A 653 10.21 -21.20 -30.13
CA ALA A 653 10.24 -19.79 -29.84
C ALA A 653 9.28 -19.39 -28.71
N ASN A 654 8.07 -19.95 -28.70
CA ASN A 654 7.10 -19.66 -27.66
C ASN A 654 7.46 -20.31 -26.30
N ILE A 655 8.16 -21.45 -26.28
CA ILE A 655 8.65 -22.05 -25.03
C ILE A 655 9.72 -21.18 -24.37
N THR A 656 10.68 -20.62 -25.11
CA THR A 656 11.70 -19.75 -24.52
C THR A 656 11.07 -18.49 -23.91
N THR A 657 10.14 -17.87 -24.63
CA THR A 657 9.40 -16.70 -24.13
C THR A 657 8.51 -17.06 -22.94
N LEU A 658 7.88 -18.24 -22.95
CA LEU A 658 7.06 -18.72 -21.81
C LEU A 658 7.91 -18.96 -20.56
N LEU A 659 9.09 -19.56 -20.70
CA LEU A 659 10.01 -19.78 -19.58
C LEU A 659 10.44 -18.45 -18.96
N THR A 660 10.76 -17.45 -19.80
CA THR A 660 11.09 -16.10 -19.35
C THR A 660 9.89 -15.45 -18.66
N ALA A 661 8.69 -15.56 -19.22
CA ALA A 661 7.48 -15.02 -18.61
C ALA A 661 7.17 -15.66 -17.25
N ILE A 662 7.43 -16.96 -17.07
CA ILE A 662 7.28 -17.65 -15.78
C ILE A 662 8.30 -17.12 -14.76
N ILE A 663 9.54 -16.89 -15.16
CA ILE A 663 10.56 -16.28 -14.29
C ILE A 663 10.12 -14.89 -13.90
N LEU A 664 9.69 -14.08 -14.86
CA LEU A 664 9.20 -12.72 -14.61
C LEU A 664 7.97 -12.71 -13.69
N PHE A 665 7.07 -13.67 -13.81
CA PHE A 665 5.93 -13.85 -12.91
C PHE A 665 6.37 -14.24 -11.49
N SER A 666 7.43 -15.04 -11.36
CA SER A 666 7.92 -15.53 -10.06
C SER A 666 8.73 -14.47 -9.30
N PHE A 667 9.53 -13.68 -10.01
CA PHE A 667 10.39 -12.65 -9.43
C PHE A 667 9.75 -11.25 -9.47
N GLY A 668 8.76 -11.02 -10.32
CA GLY A 668 8.09 -9.73 -10.46
C GLY A 668 7.05 -9.49 -9.35
N SER A 669 6.91 -8.23 -8.97
CA SER A 669 5.89 -7.74 -8.04
C SER A 669 4.92 -6.80 -8.76
N GLY A 670 3.71 -6.61 -8.21
CA GLY A 670 2.73 -5.63 -8.67
C GLY A 670 2.53 -5.58 -10.19
N ALA A 671 2.83 -4.44 -10.78
CA ALA A 671 2.63 -4.18 -12.22
C ALA A 671 3.40 -5.12 -13.16
N ILE A 672 4.62 -5.56 -12.77
CA ILE A 672 5.42 -6.52 -13.57
C ILE A 672 4.75 -7.90 -13.62
N LYS A 673 4.19 -8.33 -12.50
CA LYS A 673 3.47 -9.61 -12.44
C LYS A 673 2.23 -9.57 -13.34
N GLY A 674 1.53 -8.41 -13.39
CA GLY A 674 0.46 -8.17 -14.35
C GLY A 674 0.92 -8.32 -15.80
N PHE A 675 2.05 -7.70 -16.17
CA PHE A 675 2.66 -7.87 -17.50
C PHE A 675 2.99 -9.33 -17.80
N ALA A 676 3.65 -10.04 -16.88
CA ALA A 676 4.02 -11.43 -17.04
C ALA A 676 2.79 -12.35 -17.21
N THR A 677 1.71 -12.08 -16.45
CA THR A 677 0.43 -12.81 -16.55
C THR A 677 -0.18 -12.64 -17.94
N VAL A 678 -0.26 -11.41 -18.45
CA VAL A 678 -0.73 -11.10 -19.80
C VAL A 678 0.12 -11.83 -20.85
N LEU A 679 1.45 -11.85 -20.68
CA LEU A 679 2.37 -12.51 -21.61
C LEU A 679 2.16 -14.03 -21.61
N ILE A 680 2.03 -14.67 -20.44
CA ILE A 680 1.78 -16.12 -20.33
C ILE A 680 0.45 -16.48 -21.02
N ILE A 681 -0.64 -15.82 -20.68
CA ILE A 681 -1.95 -16.05 -21.27
C ILE A 681 -1.91 -15.77 -22.78
N GLY A 682 -1.26 -14.67 -23.18
CA GLY A 682 -1.10 -14.25 -24.56
C GLY A 682 -0.37 -15.29 -25.42
N ILE A 683 0.68 -15.95 -24.89
CA ILE A 683 1.38 -17.02 -25.59
C ILE A 683 0.44 -18.20 -25.84
N PHE A 684 -0.33 -18.64 -24.87
CA PHE A 684 -1.27 -19.77 -25.05
C PHE A 684 -2.40 -19.42 -26.02
N THR A 685 -2.99 -18.22 -25.92
CA THR A 685 -4.07 -17.78 -26.81
C THR A 685 -3.55 -17.53 -28.24
N SER A 686 -2.33 -17.00 -28.40
CA SER A 686 -1.71 -16.78 -29.70
C SER A 686 -1.39 -18.09 -30.42
N LEU A 687 -0.82 -19.09 -29.72
CA LEU A 687 -0.59 -20.44 -30.26
C LEU A 687 -1.90 -21.08 -30.72
N PHE A 688 -2.94 -21.01 -29.87
CA PHE A 688 -4.26 -21.52 -30.22
C PHE A 688 -4.82 -20.81 -31.46
N SER A 689 -4.74 -19.51 -31.54
CA SER A 689 -5.28 -18.72 -32.65
C SER A 689 -4.47 -18.94 -33.94
N ALA A 690 -3.15 -18.90 -33.87
CA ALA A 690 -2.29 -19.04 -35.05
C ALA A 690 -2.27 -20.47 -35.62
N ILE A 691 -2.33 -21.50 -34.79
CA ILE A 691 -2.24 -22.87 -35.23
C ILE A 691 -3.62 -23.46 -35.47
N VAL A 692 -4.58 -23.23 -34.58
CA VAL A 692 -5.88 -23.92 -34.63
C VAL A 692 -6.89 -23.12 -35.45
N ILE A 693 -7.14 -21.84 -35.08
CA ILE A 693 -8.19 -21.04 -35.73
C ILE A 693 -7.86 -20.78 -37.19
N THR A 694 -6.64 -20.36 -37.51
CA THR A 694 -6.25 -20.11 -38.87
C THR A 694 -6.37 -21.40 -39.72
N ARG A 695 -5.97 -22.55 -39.17
CA ARG A 695 -6.10 -23.83 -39.83
C ARG A 695 -7.54 -24.23 -40.10
N LEU A 696 -8.45 -24.00 -39.13
CA LEU A 696 -9.88 -24.26 -39.31
C LEU A 696 -10.47 -23.39 -40.44
N ILE A 697 -10.08 -22.11 -40.52
CA ILE A 697 -10.55 -21.19 -41.55
C ILE A 697 -10.00 -21.60 -42.91
N PHE A 698 -8.71 -21.96 -43.05
CA PHE A 698 -8.12 -22.45 -44.27
C PHE A 698 -8.80 -23.74 -44.76
N ASP A 699 -9.00 -24.72 -43.88
CA ASP A 699 -9.65 -25.98 -44.21
C ASP A 699 -11.11 -25.76 -44.67
N HIS A 700 -11.84 -24.82 -44.02
CA HIS A 700 -13.21 -24.45 -44.44
C HIS A 700 -13.23 -23.81 -45.84
N ARG A 701 -12.29 -22.86 -46.12
CA ARG A 701 -12.19 -22.22 -47.44
C ARG A 701 -11.81 -23.21 -48.54
N LEU A 702 -10.87 -24.16 -48.25
CA LEU A 702 -10.45 -25.21 -49.20
C LEU A 702 -11.62 -26.15 -49.52
N LYS A 703 -12.41 -26.57 -48.52
CA LYS A 703 -13.59 -27.41 -48.69
C LYS A 703 -14.61 -26.75 -49.62
N ASN A 704 -14.78 -25.43 -49.49
CA ASN A 704 -15.70 -24.61 -50.27
C ASN A 704 -15.10 -24.11 -51.60
N LYS A 705 -13.92 -24.61 -52.00
CA LYS A 705 -13.21 -24.23 -53.22
C LYS A 705 -12.99 -22.73 -53.41
N LYS A 706 -12.95 -21.95 -52.29
CA LYS A 706 -12.70 -20.49 -52.34
C LYS A 706 -11.22 -20.21 -52.55
N PRO A 707 -10.85 -19.26 -53.44
CA PRO A 707 -9.44 -18.96 -53.70
C PRO A 707 -8.75 -18.38 -52.46
N ILE A 708 -7.51 -18.82 -52.24
CA ILE A 708 -6.64 -18.34 -51.15
C ILE A 708 -5.38 -17.79 -51.77
N SER A 709 -5.04 -16.55 -51.44
CA SER A 709 -3.79 -15.91 -51.91
C SER A 709 -2.89 -15.63 -50.72
N PHE A 710 -1.58 -15.93 -50.85
CA PHE A 710 -0.55 -15.70 -49.85
C PHE A 710 0.40 -14.56 -50.21
N ALA A 711 0.08 -13.75 -51.20
CA ALA A 711 0.81 -12.54 -51.54
C ALA A 711 -0.05 -11.61 -52.39
N SER A 712 0.22 -10.30 -52.32
CA SER A 712 -0.33 -9.34 -53.26
C SER A 712 0.48 -9.34 -54.55
N SER A 713 -0.01 -8.72 -55.62
CA SER A 713 0.72 -8.61 -56.90
C SER A 713 2.04 -7.87 -56.71
N ILE A 714 2.10 -6.95 -55.73
CA ILE A 714 3.28 -6.13 -55.42
C ILE A 714 4.28 -6.94 -54.60
N THR A 715 3.82 -7.65 -53.57
CA THR A 715 4.68 -8.33 -52.59
C THR A 715 5.12 -9.73 -52.98
N LYS A 716 4.56 -10.27 -54.08
CA LYS A 716 4.84 -11.64 -54.52
C LYS A 716 6.33 -11.93 -54.72
N ASN A 717 7.09 -10.96 -55.24
CA ASN A 717 8.51 -11.08 -55.54
C ASN A 717 9.41 -10.32 -54.53
N TRP A 718 8.86 -9.76 -53.45
CA TRP A 718 9.67 -9.07 -52.45
C TRP A 718 10.59 -10.07 -51.76
N PHE A 719 11.82 -9.64 -51.49
CA PHE A 719 12.85 -10.42 -50.79
C PHE A 719 13.28 -11.74 -51.47
N THR A 720 12.81 -12.05 -52.69
CA THR A 720 13.16 -13.30 -53.37
C THR A 720 14.57 -13.29 -54.02
N LYS A 721 15.13 -12.11 -54.22
CA LYS A 721 16.45 -11.93 -54.90
C LYS A 721 17.52 -11.36 -53.94
N ILE A 722 17.27 -11.33 -52.65
CA ILE A 722 18.27 -10.85 -51.68
C ILE A 722 19.36 -11.91 -51.56
N ASN A 723 20.55 -11.56 -51.96
CA ASN A 723 21.77 -12.36 -51.85
C ASN A 723 22.81 -11.55 -51.09
N PHE A 724 22.58 -11.28 -49.83
CA PHE A 724 23.51 -10.56 -48.96
C PHE A 724 24.33 -11.56 -48.15
N ASP A 725 25.67 -11.49 -48.33
CA ASP A 725 26.61 -12.36 -47.60
C ASP A 725 26.80 -11.87 -46.14
N PHE A 726 25.89 -12.24 -45.24
CA PHE A 726 25.98 -11.89 -43.82
C PHE A 726 27.19 -12.54 -43.14
N LEU A 727 27.49 -13.80 -43.48
CA LEU A 727 28.59 -14.54 -42.84
C LEU A 727 29.98 -14.06 -43.36
N GLY A 728 30.11 -13.70 -44.60
CA GLY A 728 31.35 -13.11 -45.14
C GLY A 728 31.65 -11.74 -44.55
N LYS A 729 30.59 -10.96 -44.25
CA LYS A 729 30.72 -9.63 -43.64
C LYS A 729 30.73 -9.61 -42.10
N ARG A 730 30.71 -10.77 -41.43
CA ARG A 730 30.64 -10.84 -39.96
C ARG A 730 31.69 -10.01 -39.23
N LYS A 731 32.93 -9.88 -39.81
CA LYS A 731 33.99 -9.07 -39.19
C LYS A 731 33.61 -7.57 -39.10
N ILE A 732 32.88 -7.05 -40.10
CA ILE A 732 32.40 -5.66 -40.10
C ILE A 732 31.35 -5.50 -39.01
N PHE A 733 30.39 -6.44 -38.89
CA PHE A 733 29.36 -6.39 -37.85
C PHE A 733 29.95 -6.52 -36.45
N TYR A 734 30.95 -7.41 -36.24
CA TYR A 734 31.68 -7.49 -34.99
C TYR A 734 32.40 -6.17 -34.62
N ALA A 735 32.99 -5.50 -35.63
CA ALA A 735 33.64 -4.20 -35.42
C ALA A 735 32.61 -3.13 -35.01
N ILE A 736 31.49 -3.05 -35.73
CA ILE A 736 30.41 -2.08 -35.42
C ILE A 736 29.87 -2.33 -34.00
N SER A 737 29.45 -3.57 -33.69
CA SER A 737 28.98 -3.94 -32.34
C SER A 737 30.02 -3.68 -31.28
N GLY A 738 31.27 -4.04 -31.54
CA GLY A 738 32.37 -3.82 -30.62
C GLY A 738 32.62 -2.33 -30.33
N ILE A 739 32.51 -1.47 -31.33
CA ILE A 739 32.61 -0.02 -31.14
C ILE A 739 31.43 0.51 -30.32
N ILE A 740 30.19 0.10 -30.61
CA ILE A 740 29.02 0.53 -29.86
C ILE A 740 29.13 0.08 -28.38
N ILE A 741 29.50 -1.18 -28.15
CA ILE A 741 29.68 -1.70 -26.79
C ILE A 741 30.85 -0.98 -26.09
N LEU A 742 31.96 -0.71 -26.77
CA LEU A 742 33.08 0.00 -26.17
C LEU A 742 32.70 1.43 -25.75
N ILE A 743 32.03 2.18 -26.62
CA ILE A 743 31.49 3.50 -26.32
C ILE A 743 30.46 3.38 -25.16
N GLY A 744 29.62 2.35 -25.18
CA GLY A 744 28.65 2.05 -24.13
C GLY A 744 29.30 1.79 -22.80
N VAL A 745 30.34 0.95 -22.74
CA VAL A 745 31.08 0.65 -21.50
C VAL A 745 31.77 1.91 -20.96
N ILE A 746 32.35 2.74 -21.82
CA ILE A 746 32.91 4.03 -21.43
C ILE A 746 31.81 4.92 -20.83
N SER A 747 30.67 5.03 -21.52
CA SER A 747 29.52 5.80 -21.03
C SER A 747 28.99 5.26 -19.70
N LEU A 748 28.82 3.95 -19.57
CA LEU A 748 28.40 3.30 -18.32
C LEU A 748 29.35 3.58 -17.16
N SER A 749 30.67 3.59 -17.42
CA SER A 749 31.70 3.86 -16.42
C SER A 749 31.81 5.33 -16.01
N THR A 750 31.53 6.26 -16.92
CA THR A 750 31.66 7.71 -16.70
C THR A 750 30.36 8.40 -16.31
N LYS A 751 29.27 8.04 -16.97
CA LYS A 751 27.94 8.66 -16.85
C LYS A 751 26.96 7.77 -16.06
N GLY A 752 27.15 6.45 -16.11
CA GLY A 752 26.24 5.47 -15.50
C GLY A 752 24.93 5.29 -16.26
N LEU A 753 23.95 4.73 -15.56
CA LEU A 753 22.56 4.61 -16.01
C LEU A 753 21.70 5.59 -15.22
N ASN A 754 20.63 6.07 -15.82
CA ASN A 754 19.63 6.84 -15.12
C ASN A 754 18.70 5.89 -14.35
N MET A 755 19.10 5.54 -13.12
CA MET A 755 18.30 4.67 -12.25
C MET A 755 17.04 5.38 -11.80
N GLY A 756 15.89 4.72 -11.96
CA GLY A 756 14.59 5.18 -11.47
C GLY A 756 14.47 5.11 -9.96
N LEU A 757 13.33 5.56 -9.44
CA LEU A 757 13.00 5.56 -8.01
C LEU A 757 13.10 4.16 -7.41
N ASP A 758 12.64 3.14 -8.12
CA ASP A 758 12.65 1.73 -7.70
C ASP A 758 14.05 1.23 -7.34
N PHE A 759 15.09 1.81 -7.95
CA PHE A 759 16.47 1.40 -7.77
C PHE A 759 17.36 2.41 -7.02
N LYS A 760 16.86 3.61 -6.75
CA LYS A 760 17.57 4.63 -5.96
C LYS A 760 17.01 4.77 -4.55
N GLY A 761 15.74 4.46 -4.37
CA GLY A 761 14.97 4.88 -3.20
C GLY A 761 14.67 6.37 -3.22
N GLY A 762 13.78 6.80 -2.35
CA GLY A 762 13.41 8.19 -2.24
C GLY A 762 11.91 8.42 -2.32
N ARG A 763 11.52 9.67 -2.60
CA ARG A 763 10.13 10.07 -2.81
C ARG A 763 9.98 10.70 -4.18
N SER A 764 8.84 10.45 -4.81
CA SER A 764 8.49 11.01 -6.11
C SER A 764 7.09 11.59 -6.06
N TYR A 765 6.94 12.77 -6.62
CA TYR A 765 5.66 13.48 -6.74
C TYR A 765 5.42 13.81 -8.21
N THR A 766 4.24 13.47 -8.71
CA THR A 766 3.80 13.92 -10.04
C THR A 766 2.83 15.08 -9.83
N VAL A 767 3.22 16.24 -10.35
CA VAL A 767 2.49 17.50 -10.20
C VAL A 767 2.00 17.95 -11.55
N GLU A 768 0.72 18.27 -11.65
CA GLU A 768 0.10 18.85 -12.83
C GLU A 768 -0.18 20.32 -12.59
N PHE A 769 0.33 21.20 -13.44
CA PHE A 769 0.13 22.64 -13.39
C PHE A 769 -0.90 23.07 -14.41
N GLU A 770 -1.69 24.11 -14.12
CA GLU A 770 -2.64 24.67 -15.07
C GLU A 770 -1.98 25.22 -16.34
N LYS A 771 -0.70 25.64 -16.24
CA LYS A 771 0.07 26.23 -17.34
C LYS A 771 1.45 25.57 -17.45
N PRO A 772 2.05 25.51 -18.64
CA PRO A 772 3.42 25.05 -18.79
C PRO A 772 4.41 25.85 -17.93
N ILE A 773 5.34 25.16 -17.26
CA ILE A 773 6.33 25.77 -16.38
C ILE A 773 7.75 25.52 -16.86
N THR A 774 8.70 26.33 -16.34
CA THR A 774 10.13 26.19 -16.60
C THR A 774 10.79 25.33 -15.52
N LEU A 775 11.38 24.18 -15.89
CA LEU A 775 12.02 23.27 -14.92
C LEU A 775 13.16 23.93 -14.13
N LYS A 776 13.86 24.92 -14.71
CA LYS A 776 14.98 25.57 -14.08
C LYS A 776 14.52 26.35 -12.84
N ASP A 777 13.44 27.10 -12.97
CA ASP A 777 12.91 27.94 -11.90
C ASP A 777 12.35 27.05 -10.79
N LEU A 778 11.56 26.05 -11.14
CA LEU A 778 11.01 25.06 -10.19
C LEU A 778 12.11 24.33 -9.43
N ARG A 779 13.20 23.90 -10.09
CA ARG A 779 14.32 23.21 -9.44
C ARG A 779 15.04 24.12 -8.45
N SER A 780 15.20 25.41 -8.78
CA SER A 780 15.84 26.35 -7.87
C SER A 780 15.05 26.51 -6.58
N GLU A 781 13.76 26.75 -6.70
CA GLU A 781 12.85 26.95 -5.56
C GLU A 781 12.75 25.69 -4.67
N LEU A 782 12.65 24.53 -5.29
CA LEU A 782 12.63 23.26 -4.54
C LEU A 782 13.95 23.00 -3.82
N ASN A 783 15.09 23.32 -4.44
CA ASN A 783 16.40 23.17 -3.80
C ASN A 783 16.55 24.01 -2.53
N ASP A 784 15.96 25.19 -2.50
CA ASP A 784 16.05 26.08 -1.35
C ASP A 784 15.13 25.61 -0.21
N ASN A 785 14.03 24.92 -0.52
CA ASN A 785 13.10 24.35 0.46
C ASN A 785 13.54 22.96 0.97
N PHE A 786 14.27 22.18 0.17
CA PHE A 786 14.85 20.90 0.60
C PHE A 786 16.26 21.07 1.17
N THR A 787 16.40 21.89 2.20
CA THR A 787 17.69 22.10 2.87
C THR A 787 17.71 21.37 4.20
N ARG A 788 18.75 20.55 4.43
CA ARG A 788 18.95 19.82 5.69
C ARG A 788 19.47 20.74 6.77
N GLU A 789 19.39 20.32 8.03
CA GLU A 789 19.90 21.09 9.18
C GLU A 789 21.40 21.37 9.08
N ASP A 790 22.17 20.51 8.40
CA ASP A 790 23.59 20.70 8.13
C ASP A 790 23.89 21.69 6.98
N GLY A 791 22.84 22.30 6.39
CA GLY A 791 22.95 23.21 5.26
C GLY A 791 23.12 22.53 3.89
N SER A 792 23.14 21.20 3.82
CA SER A 792 23.20 20.48 2.55
C SER A 792 21.85 20.52 1.84
N LYS A 793 21.89 20.71 0.49
CA LYS A 793 20.69 20.80 -0.35
C LYS A 793 20.25 19.41 -0.81
N GLY A 794 18.95 19.15 -0.81
CA GLY A 794 18.35 17.86 -1.19
C GLY A 794 18.40 17.54 -2.68
N ASN A 795 18.84 18.49 -3.54
CA ASN A 795 19.00 18.34 -4.99
C ASN A 795 17.89 17.55 -5.68
N PRO A 796 16.62 17.99 -5.66
CA PRO A 796 15.53 17.28 -6.29
C PRO A 796 15.74 17.17 -7.81
N GLU A 797 15.45 15.99 -8.34
CA GLU A 797 15.42 15.79 -9.77
C GLU A 797 14.04 16.16 -10.30
N VAL A 798 13.99 17.12 -11.23
CA VAL A 798 12.75 17.65 -11.80
C VAL A 798 12.73 17.40 -13.30
N LYS A 799 11.69 16.70 -13.80
CA LYS A 799 11.55 16.29 -15.20
C LYS A 799 10.12 16.53 -15.69
N TYR A 800 9.97 16.86 -16.97
CA TYR A 800 8.65 16.85 -17.61
C TYR A 800 8.14 15.42 -17.80
N LEU A 801 6.85 15.23 -17.58
CA LEU A 801 6.07 14.08 -18.03
C LEU A 801 5.24 14.50 -19.23
N GLY A 802 5.37 13.76 -20.34
CA GLY A 802 4.71 14.12 -21.59
C GLY A 802 5.33 15.31 -22.30
N THR A 803 4.62 15.85 -23.27
CA THR A 803 5.08 16.92 -24.17
C THR A 803 4.41 18.27 -23.92
N SER A 804 3.40 18.33 -23.03
CA SER A 804 2.62 19.54 -22.74
C SER A 804 3.39 20.57 -21.90
N GLY A 805 4.42 20.14 -21.15
CA GLY A 805 5.14 20.99 -20.20
C GLY A 805 4.34 21.34 -18.94
N GLN A 806 3.17 20.73 -18.75
CA GLN A 806 2.28 20.96 -17.61
C GLN A 806 2.48 19.91 -16.52
N GLN A 807 2.78 18.67 -16.86
CA GLN A 807 3.03 17.61 -15.91
C GLN A 807 4.52 17.47 -15.63
N VAL A 808 4.88 17.43 -14.34
CA VAL A 808 6.26 17.37 -13.87
C VAL A 808 6.41 16.30 -12.81
N LYS A 809 7.44 15.47 -12.97
CA LYS A 809 7.87 14.50 -11.95
C LYS A 809 9.00 15.10 -11.13
N ILE A 810 8.82 15.16 -9.82
CA ILE A 810 9.80 15.64 -8.84
C ILE A 810 10.24 14.46 -8.01
N THR A 811 11.52 14.13 -8.01
CA THR A 811 12.09 13.02 -7.23
C THR A 811 13.13 13.54 -6.26
N THR A 812 13.07 13.13 -4.99
CA THR A 812 13.98 13.56 -3.93
C THR A 812 14.31 12.42 -2.98
N SER A 813 15.55 12.41 -2.46
CA SER A 813 15.99 11.56 -1.33
C SER A 813 16.04 12.33 -0.01
N TYR A 814 15.44 13.52 0.05
CA TYR A 814 15.43 14.34 1.26
C TYR A 814 14.72 13.60 2.41
N LEU A 815 15.36 13.51 3.58
CA LEU A 815 14.88 12.82 4.78
C LEU A 815 14.42 11.37 4.57
N ILE A 816 14.95 10.65 3.58
CA ILE A 816 14.53 9.26 3.34
C ILE A 816 15.09 8.28 4.40
N GLU A 817 16.24 8.61 4.98
CA GLU A 817 16.89 7.83 6.03
C GLU A 817 16.51 8.28 7.46
N SER A 818 15.60 9.25 7.58
CA SER A 818 15.17 9.76 8.88
C SER A 818 14.20 8.81 9.55
N ASP A 819 14.47 8.46 10.80
CA ASP A 819 13.57 7.66 11.67
C ASP A 819 12.45 8.51 12.30
N ASP A 820 12.32 9.80 11.95
CA ASP A 820 11.27 10.66 12.48
C ASP A 820 9.92 10.29 11.85
N GLU A 821 8.94 9.98 12.67
CA GLU A 821 7.57 9.67 12.22
C GLU A 821 6.94 10.81 11.39
N ASN A 822 7.40 12.04 11.58
CA ASN A 822 6.93 13.22 10.86
C ASN A 822 7.73 13.53 9.59
N ALA A 823 8.75 12.72 9.24
CA ALA A 823 9.60 13.01 8.09
C ALA A 823 8.80 13.12 6.77
N ASP A 824 7.77 12.30 6.60
CA ASP A 824 6.93 12.34 5.40
C ASP A 824 6.13 13.63 5.28
N SER A 825 5.56 14.12 6.39
CA SER A 825 4.85 15.41 6.41
C SER A 825 5.82 16.58 6.20
N MET A 826 7.01 16.56 6.80
CA MET A 826 8.03 17.58 6.61
C MET A 826 8.48 17.69 5.14
N VAL A 827 8.70 16.56 4.48
CA VAL A 827 9.07 16.56 3.04
C VAL A 827 7.93 17.10 2.17
N ARG A 828 6.70 16.72 2.48
CA ARG A 828 5.51 17.20 1.78
C ARG A 828 5.32 18.71 1.96
N ASP A 829 5.47 19.23 3.17
CA ASP A 829 5.34 20.66 3.48
C ASP A 829 6.45 21.47 2.80
N ALA A 830 7.68 20.98 2.79
CA ALA A 830 8.80 21.60 2.05
C ALA A 830 8.52 21.62 0.54
N MET A 831 7.95 20.56 0.00
CA MET A 831 7.56 20.49 -1.41
C MET A 831 6.42 21.47 -1.72
N ILE A 832 5.35 21.51 -0.92
CA ILE A 832 4.22 22.42 -1.08
C ILE A 832 4.71 23.87 -1.00
N SER A 833 5.61 24.18 -0.07
CA SER A 833 6.22 25.49 0.07
C SER A 833 6.99 25.88 -1.21
N GLY A 834 7.80 24.97 -1.77
CA GLY A 834 8.53 25.22 -3.02
C GLY A 834 7.63 25.38 -4.25
N LEU A 835 6.52 24.63 -4.30
CA LEU A 835 5.53 24.74 -5.38
C LEU A 835 4.73 26.04 -5.30
N SER A 836 4.37 26.49 -4.11
CA SER A 836 3.55 27.69 -3.91
C SER A 836 4.26 28.98 -4.39
N VAL A 837 5.60 29.02 -4.35
CA VAL A 837 6.40 30.15 -4.82
C VAL A 837 6.28 30.35 -6.33
N VAL A 838 5.99 29.27 -7.09
CA VAL A 838 5.82 29.35 -8.57
C VAL A 838 4.58 30.17 -8.97
N GLY A 839 3.59 30.31 -8.10
CA GLY A 839 2.42 31.17 -8.31
C GLY A 839 1.47 30.70 -9.42
N ILE A 840 1.51 29.41 -9.78
CA ILE A 840 0.61 28.75 -10.74
C ILE A 840 -0.14 27.66 -9.98
N ASP A 841 -1.45 27.58 -10.16
CA ASP A 841 -2.25 26.54 -9.55
C ASP A 841 -1.79 25.16 -10.01
N TYR A 842 -1.69 24.24 -9.06
CA TYR A 842 -1.20 22.89 -9.29
C TYR A 842 -2.02 21.84 -8.54
N ASN A 843 -1.95 20.62 -9.02
CA ASN A 843 -2.52 19.44 -8.36
C ASN A 843 -1.47 18.33 -8.29
N ILE A 844 -1.34 17.67 -7.14
CA ILE A 844 -0.48 16.49 -6.97
C ILE A 844 -1.30 15.27 -7.37
N ILE A 845 -0.99 14.71 -8.55
CA ILE A 845 -1.74 13.62 -9.16
C ILE A 845 -1.19 12.23 -8.82
N ALA A 846 0.07 12.14 -8.37
CA ALA A 846 0.63 10.90 -7.86
C ALA A 846 1.75 11.17 -6.85
N GLU A 847 1.88 10.28 -5.88
CA GLU A 847 2.95 10.26 -4.88
C GLU A 847 3.50 8.84 -4.79
N ALA A 848 4.81 8.70 -4.65
CA ALA A 848 5.45 7.41 -4.40
C ALA A 848 6.61 7.60 -3.41
N LYS A 849 6.75 6.66 -2.49
CA LYS A 849 7.85 6.54 -1.55
C LYS A 849 8.41 5.14 -1.65
N VAL A 850 9.70 5.01 -1.85
CA VAL A 850 10.41 3.74 -1.89
C VAL A 850 11.57 3.81 -0.89
N ASP A 851 11.56 2.92 0.08
CA ASP A 851 12.63 2.82 1.05
C ASP A 851 13.92 2.32 0.36
N PRO A 852 15.12 2.79 0.78
CA PRO A 852 16.40 2.31 0.23
C PRO A 852 16.58 0.80 0.31
N THR A 853 16.08 0.15 1.36
CA THR A 853 16.17 -1.32 1.52
C THR A 853 15.36 -2.05 0.45
N ILE A 854 14.20 -1.52 0.07
CA ILE A 854 13.37 -2.06 -1.03
C ILE A 854 14.06 -1.88 -2.38
N SER A 855 14.69 -0.74 -2.58
CA SER A 855 15.45 -0.49 -3.83
C SER A 855 16.58 -1.49 -4.03
N ASP A 856 17.26 -1.87 -2.96
CA ASP A 856 18.31 -2.88 -3.01
C ASP A 856 17.76 -4.29 -3.24
N ASP A 857 16.58 -4.61 -2.67
CA ASP A 857 15.87 -5.86 -2.98
C ASP A 857 15.51 -5.94 -4.46
N PHE A 858 14.95 -4.89 -5.03
CA PHE A 858 14.61 -4.84 -6.46
C PHE A 858 15.84 -5.02 -7.37
N ARG A 859 17.00 -4.45 -7.00
CA ARG A 859 18.26 -4.67 -7.73
C ARG A 859 18.69 -6.14 -7.67
N THR A 860 18.59 -6.74 -6.50
CA THR A 860 18.97 -8.13 -6.25
C THR A 860 18.05 -9.08 -7.00
N GLU A 861 16.74 -8.89 -6.91
CA GLU A 861 15.73 -9.68 -7.64
C GLU A 861 15.91 -9.56 -9.16
N ALA A 862 16.11 -8.35 -9.70
CA ALA A 862 16.36 -8.13 -11.12
C ALA A 862 17.62 -8.83 -11.61
N THR A 863 18.69 -8.83 -10.79
CA THR A 863 19.94 -9.52 -11.09
C THR A 863 19.74 -11.03 -11.11
N TYR A 864 19.10 -11.61 -10.11
CA TYR A 864 18.78 -13.04 -10.08
C TYR A 864 17.84 -13.44 -11.22
N ALA A 865 16.78 -12.68 -11.48
CA ALA A 865 15.87 -12.96 -12.59
C ALA A 865 16.61 -13.00 -13.93
N THR A 866 17.54 -12.06 -14.16
CA THR A 866 18.35 -12.02 -15.39
C THR A 866 19.28 -13.23 -15.50
N ILE A 867 19.99 -13.58 -14.42
CA ILE A 867 20.90 -14.74 -14.38
C ILE A 867 20.10 -16.03 -14.59
N PHE A 868 19.00 -16.21 -13.89
CA PHE A 868 18.13 -17.39 -14.02
C PHE A 868 17.55 -17.52 -15.42
N THR A 869 17.12 -16.40 -16.03
CA THR A 869 16.59 -16.39 -17.40
C THR A 869 17.66 -16.85 -18.39
N LEU A 870 18.85 -16.29 -18.33
CA LEU A 870 19.97 -16.68 -19.19
C LEU A 870 20.32 -18.16 -19.02
N LEU A 871 20.35 -18.65 -17.77
CA LEU A 871 20.64 -20.05 -17.45
C LEU A 871 19.56 -21.00 -18.01
N VAL A 872 18.28 -20.67 -17.80
CA VAL A 872 17.15 -21.51 -18.23
C VAL A 872 17.08 -21.56 -19.75
N VAL A 873 17.28 -20.42 -20.44
CA VAL A 873 17.32 -20.38 -21.90
C VAL A 873 18.54 -21.16 -22.44
N PHE A 874 19.71 -21.03 -21.81
CA PHE A 874 20.89 -21.84 -22.14
C PHE A 874 20.60 -23.33 -22.02
N LEU A 875 20.03 -23.78 -20.89
CA LEU A 875 19.67 -25.17 -20.64
C LEU A 875 18.65 -25.69 -21.63
N TYR A 876 17.62 -24.89 -21.92
CA TYR A 876 16.61 -25.27 -22.94
C TYR A 876 17.26 -25.52 -24.30
N ILE A 877 18.11 -24.62 -24.78
CA ILE A 877 18.79 -24.75 -26.08
C ILE A 877 19.76 -25.93 -26.04
N PHE A 878 20.48 -26.12 -24.94
CA PHE A 878 21.36 -27.28 -24.75
C PHE A 878 20.63 -28.60 -24.87
N PHE A 879 19.52 -28.78 -24.16
CA PHE A 879 18.71 -30.00 -24.21
C PHE A 879 18.05 -30.18 -25.58
N ARG A 880 17.59 -29.10 -26.18
CA ARG A 880 16.87 -29.12 -27.46
C ARG A 880 17.77 -29.54 -28.63
N PHE A 881 18.98 -29.00 -28.71
CA PHE A 881 19.94 -29.23 -29.78
C PHE A 881 21.04 -30.23 -29.42
N ARG A 882 21.10 -30.72 -28.17
CA ARG A 882 22.05 -31.71 -27.67
C ARG A 882 23.53 -31.37 -27.86
N LYS A 883 23.87 -30.11 -28.07
CA LYS A 883 25.23 -29.60 -28.23
C LYS A 883 25.38 -28.30 -27.44
N TRP A 884 26.31 -28.28 -26.48
CA TRP A 884 26.53 -27.13 -25.59
C TRP A 884 26.97 -25.87 -26.35
N GLN A 885 27.61 -26.03 -27.53
CA GLN A 885 28.07 -24.92 -28.36
C GLN A 885 26.90 -24.05 -28.85
N PHE A 886 25.72 -24.64 -29.12
CA PHE A 886 24.55 -23.86 -29.53
C PHE A 886 24.01 -23.05 -28.35
N GLY A 887 23.95 -23.65 -27.16
CA GLY A 887 23.53 -22.96 -25.95
C GLY A 887 24.50 -21.81 -25.61
N LEU A 888 25.80 -22.03 -25.66
CA LEU A 888 26.79 -21.00 -25.41
C LEU A 888 26.77 -19.89 -26.49
N GLY A 889 26.57 -20.25 -27.76
CA GLY A 889 26.40 -19.27 -28.81
C GLY A 889 25.19 -18.36 -28.61
N ALA A 890 24.07 -18.95 -28.23
CA ALA A 890 22.86 -18.20 -27.87
C ALA A 890 23.08 -17.30 -26.65
N LEU A 891 23.69 -17.84 -25.57
CA LEU A 891 24.00 -17.05 -24.36
C LEU A 891 24.86 -15.82 -24.70
N ILE A 892 25.90 -15.97 -25.53
CA ILE A 892 26.74 -14.85 -25.93
C ILE A 892 25.92 -13.82 -26.75
N ALA A 893 25.07 -14.30 -27.65
CA ALA A 893 24.21 -13.42 -28.46
C ALA A 893 23.23 -12.63 -27.57
N LEU A 894 22.55 -13.29 -26.63
CA LEU A 894 21.63 -12.67 -25.69
C LEU A 894 22.33 -11.63 -24.80
N THR A 895 23.50 -11.97 -24.27
CA THR A 895 24.34 -11.04 -23.48
C THR A 895 24.77 -9.84 -24.29
N HIS A 896 25.13 -10.05 -25.56
CA HIS A 896 25.45 -8.96 -26.49
C HIS A 896 24.26 -8.03 -26.70
N ASP A 897 23.06 -8.57 -26.92
CA ASP A 897 21.86 -7.77 -27.16
C ASP A 897 21.51 -6.93 -25.92
N VAL A 898 21.59 -7.51 -24.71
CA VAL A 898 21.42 -6.78 -23.45
C VAL A 898 22.47 -5.66 -23.30
N LEU A 899 23.74 -5.95 -23.59
CA LEU A 899 24.79 -4.94 -23.51
C LEU A 899 24.58 -3.79 -24.49
N ILE A 900 24.09 -4.06 -25.69
CA ILE A 900 23.74 -3.01 -26.67
C ILE A 900 22.61 -2.12 -26.12
N VAL A 901 21.54 -2.71 -25.56
CA VAL A 901 20.43 -1.95 -24.98
C VAL A 901 20.93 -1.05 -23.84
N LEU A 902 21.67 -1.60 -22.88
CA LEU A 902 22.24 -0.84 -21.77
C LEU A 902 23.20 0.27 -22.27
N SER A 903 24.00 -0.01 -23.30
CA SER A 903 24.88 0.98 -23.90
C SER A 903 24.09 2.14 -24.50
N LEU A 904 23.04 1.86 -25.25
CA LEU A 904 22.18 2.89 -25.85
C LEU A 904 21.48 3.74 -24.78
N PHE A 905 20.97 3.12 -23.73
CA PHE A 905 20.36 3.84 -22.59
C PHE A 905 21.37 4.79 -21.94
N SER A 906 22.59 4.33 -21.65
CA SER A 906 23.63 5.17 -21.06
C SER A 906 24.09 6.30 -21.99
N ILE A 907 24.30 6.02 -23.27
CA ILE A 907 24.78 7.00 -24.24
C ILE A 907 23.76 8.11 -24.47
N PHE A 908 22.50 7.74 -24.68
CA PHE A 908 21.44 8.67 -25.08
C PHE A 908 20.70 9.32 -23.91
N TYR A 909 20.94 8.87 -22.67
CA TYR A 909 20.40 9.49 -21.50
C TYR A 909 20.70 10.99 -21.44
N GLY A 910 19.64 11.82 -21.30
CA GLY A 910 19.75 13.28 -21.29
C GLY A 910 20.02 13.94 -22.65
N ILE A 911 20.09 13.17 -23.76
CA ILE A 911 20.18 13.67 -25.14
C ILE A 911 18.82 13.65 -25.82
N LEU A 912 18.05 12.56 -25.58
CA LEU A 912 16.71 12.40 -26.13
C LEU A 912 15.67 13.20 -25.34
N PRO A 913 14.58 13.65 -26.00
CA PRO A 913 13.55 14.47 -25.33
C PRO A 913 12.65 13.69 -24.36
N PHE A 914 12.88 12.40 -24.16
CA PHE A 914 12.15 11.54 -23.23
C PHE A 914 13.09 10.87 -22.22
N SER A 915 12.53 10.44 -21.10
CA SER A 915 13.29 9.78 -20.04
C SER A 915 13.73 8.38 -20.46
N LEU A 916 15.02 8.07 -20.27
CA LEU A 916 15.58 6.73 -20.37
C LEU A 916 15.89 6.24 -18.95
N GLU A 917 14.86 6.19 -18.10
CA GLU A 917 14.98 5.64 -16.76
C GLU A 917 15.05 4.12 -16.80
N VAL A 918 15.89 3.56 -15.92
CA VAL A 918 15.96 2.15 -15.62
C VAL A 918 15.08 1.92 -14.39
N ASP A 919 13.89 1.45 -14.63
CA ASP A 919 12.87 1.09 -13.61
C ASP A 919 12.55 -0.40 -13.69
N GLN A 920 11.59 -0.86 -12.91
CA GLN A 920 11.13 -2.24 -12.96
C GLN A 920 10.57 -2.63 -14.34
N ALA A 921 9.88 -1.72 -15.04
CA ALA A 921 9.34 -1.97 -16.38
C ALA A 921 10.45 -2.19 -17.41
N PHE A 922 11.56 -1.46 -17.29
CA PHE A 922 12.74 -1.68 -18.12
C PHE A 922 13.33 -3.08 -17.94
N ILE A 923 13.40 -3.59 -16.70
CA ILE A 923 13.88 -4.96 -16.44
C ILE A 923 12.95 -5.99 -17.11
N ALA A 924 11.63 -5.80 -16.99
CA ALA A 924 10.66 -6.65 -17.69
C ALA A 924 10.86 -6.65 -19.21
N ALA A 925 11.14 -5.49 -19.79
CA ALA A 925 11.44 -5.36 -21.22
C ALA A 925 12.73 -6.09 -21.61
N ILE A 926 13.83 -5.96 -20.84
CA ILE A 926 15.09 -6.68 -21.09
C ILE A 926 14.89 -8.20 -21.01
N LEU A 927 14.21 -8.69 -19.97
CA LEU A 927 13.93 -10.11 -19.82
C LEU A 927 13.09 -10.64 -21.00
N THR A 928 12.15 -9.83 -21.49
CA THR A 928 11.35 -10.17 -22.66
C THR A 928 12.20 -10.27 -23.93
N VAL A 929 13.12 -9.32 -24.13
CA VAL A 929 14.08 -9.37 -25.25
C VAL A 929 14.91 -10.65 -25.19
N ILE A 930 15.43 -11.03 -23.99
CA ILE A 930 16.17 -12.28 -23.79
C ILE A 930 15.32 -13.50 -24.17
N GLY A 931 14.05 -13.54 -23.78
CA GLY A 931 13.16 -14.67 -24.07
C GLY A 931 12.76 -14.78 -25.54
N TYR A 932 12.69 -13.64 -26.25
CA TYR A 932 12.26 -13.58 -27.65
C TYR A 932 13.43 -13.75 -28.65
N SER A 933 14.62 -13.20 -28.35
CA SER A 933 15.83 -13.30 -29.21
C SER A 933 16.40 -14.74 -29.21
#